data_1de39dcc38d11e734854e593e6508372
#
_entry.id   1de39dcc38d11e734854e593e6508372
#
_cell.length_a   1.000
_cell.length_b   1.000
_cell.length_c   1.000
_cell.angle_alpha   90.00
_cell.angle_beta   90.00
_cell.angle_gamma   90.00
#
_symmetry.space_group_name_H-M   'P 1'
#
loop_
_entity.id
_entity.type
_entity.pdbx_description
1 polymer ?
#
loop_
_entity_poly.entity_id
_entity_poly.type
_entity_poly.pdbx_seq_one_letter_code
_entity_poly.pdbx_strand_id
1 'polypeptide(L)'
;MSHFKSTRGLLLALLLVPIFFGCNSASDDAGRSATDDSEEGPFVLGDLIKPFDPPTAEELEKKVSQNGGWVDRPVLDSLELLRKRQAKEPVLATVSEAMDIRNTSDAANAKILSALGRLPGNKQDVDFNAQITRATPQALNNQNPLLASSMSEFEVSGLTGFGLFGFDWKFMPFASSDSVVSWQTSKDGYYDKVVMRDDLLWSDGTPITAHDIEFSFRVIMSSRVPIRAQRTGTDEIKYVKAYDDQTVVFFHNNPLATNVWNVNFSVIPKHVYEKSIAEDPTLIDSEYHVQLEETPVTGGSFEVVKRDQVEIVLKRRESAYMFKGSQVRDKPFFESVRLRIIPEASVRLLSLEAGDIDEMNLEPQQWSDQTGGEDFYKRCTKARGLEWTSFSFQWNANTPYFSDPRVRQAMTYAFDHAEMLKVYRKGLDQPCTGTYHPTSRWYPGNDNAVGVKIEPVTQDLEKAGKLLDEAGWVDTDGDGYRDKEIDGKRRKFEFTIIVRSAKERIDLCELLKQNLRLVGVACNVKPLESATLQDKMFNKQFVAAFGGWGTGADPDTSDNIWGTEQQRNFVSYANPMVDELFEEGRKLKKHRKEWKELKIWQDPDTREYLNIDENLAQERPTRGDCYAAIHAILWRDQPYTWLYYRNAYHGFNKRLRGYNFSPRGVFGYGPGFGSLWMPAEH
;
A
#
# COMPACT_ATOMS: atom_id res chain seq x y z
N MET A 1 59.29 -35.39 14.67
CA MET A 1 59.23 -36.85 14.66
C MET A 1 57.84 -37.20 14.17
N SER A 2 57.81 -37.55 13.07
CA SER A 2 57.72 -38.66 12.08
C SER A 2 56.25 -38.79 11.62
N HIS A 3 55.99 -38.48 10.38
CA HIS A 3 55.97 -39.35 9.18
C HIS A 3 54.83 -40.36 9.23
N PHE A 4 53.94 -40.59 8.22
CA PHE A 4 54.11 -40.77 6.80
C PHE A 4 52.77 -40.95 6.07
N LYS A 5 52.68 -40.40 4.88
CA LYS A 5 52.22 -40.89 3.56
C LYS A 5 50.77 -41.45 3.38
N SER A 6 50.00 -40.87 2.52
CA SER A 6 49.82 -41.05 1.06
C SER A 6 49.55 -42.48 0.60
N THR A 7 48.38 -42.75 0.01
CA THR A 7 48.26 -43.51 -1.25
C THR A 7 46.96 -43.22 -2.00
N ARG A 8 47.13 -43.13 -3.32
CA ARG A 8 46.14 -42.99 -4.41
C ARG A 8 45.48 -44.32 -4.75
N GLY A 9 44.33 -44.21 -5.40
CA GLY A 9 43.96 -45.12 -6.47
C GLY A 9 42.59 -45.76 -6.27
N LEU A 10 41.66 -45.69 -7.04
CA LEU A 10 41.32 -46.15 -8.37
C LEU A 10 39.80 -46.03 -8.63
N LEU A 11 39.47 -45.63 -9.82
CA LEU A 11 38.11 -45.71 -10.40
C LEU A 11 37.60 -47.14 -10.43
N LEU A 12 36.31 -47.32 -10.20
CA LEU A 12 35.52 -48.35 -10.91
C LEU A 12 34.12 -47.87 -11.18
N ALA A 13 33.79 -47.71 -12.45
CA ALA A 13 32.47 -47.53 -12.96
C ALA A 13 31.74 -48.87 -12.96
N LEU A 14 30.48 -48.87 -12.50
CA LEU A 14 29.55 -49.98 -12.77
C LEU A 14 28.16 -49.37 -13.05
N LEU A 15 27.79 -49.56 -14.30
CA LEU A 15 26.40 -49.46 -14.82
C LEU A 15 25.56 -50.53 -14.16
N LEU A 16 24.32 -50.20 -13.71
CA LEU A 16 23.21 -51.13 -13.66
C LEU A 16 21.86 -50.40 -13.69
N VAL A 17 21.16 -50.61 -14.73
CA VAL A 17 19.77 -50.70 -15.17
C VAL A 17 18.68 -50.58 -14.07
N PRO A 18 17.58 -49.84 -14.37
CA PRO A 18 16.47 -49.61 -13.43
C PRO A 18 15.50 -50.78 -13.38
N ILE A 19 15.10 -51.17 -12.18
CA ILE A 19 13.92 -52.04 -11.93
C ILE A 19 12.76 -51.14 -11.51
N PHE A 20 11.71 -51.11 -12.36
CA PHE A 20 10.40 -50.60 -12.04
C PHE A 20 9.71 -51.45 -10.98
N PHE A 21 9.35 -50.87 -9.85
CA PHE A 21 8.24 -51.30 -9.06
C PHE A 21 7.27 -50.14 -8.88
N GLY A 22 6.11 -50.23 -9.48
CA GLY A 22 5.02 -49.32 -9.29
C GLY A 22 4.42 -49.49 -7.88
N CYS A 23 4.24 -48.38 -7.21
CA CYS A 23 3.22 -48.20 -6.20
C CYS A 23 2.42 -46.98 -6.55
N ASN A 24 1.19 -47.18 -6.96
CA ASN A 24 0.15 -46.19 -7.03
C ASN A 24 -0.05 -45.56 -5.65
N SER A 25 0.29 -44.32 -5.51
CA SER A 25 -0.36 -43.42 -4.55
C SER A 25 -0.98 -42.28 -5.35
N ALA A 26 -2.30 -42.33 -5.41
CA ALA A 26 -3.09 -41.22 -5.97
C ALA A 26 -2.78 -39.97 -5.19
N SER A 27 -2.04 -39.07 -5.80
CA SER A 27 -2.02 -37.65 -5.41
C SER A 27 -3.12 -36.99 -6.22
N ASP A 28 -4.14 -36.53 -5.52
CA ASP A 28 -5.20 -35.71 -6.06
C ASP A 28 -4.57 -34.43 -6.66
N ASP A 29 -4.37 -34.47 -7.95
CA ASP A 29 -4.09 -33.35 -8.81
C ASP A 29 -5.44 -32.70 -9.15
N ALA A 30 -5.99 -31.99 -8.15
CA ALA A 30 -7.23 -31.27 -8.31
C ALA A 30 -6.93 -29.80 -8.61
N GLY A 31 -6.98 -29.47 -9.89
CA GLY A 31 -7.37 -28.13 -10.31
C GLY A 31 -6.34 -27.20 -10.91
N ARG A 32 -5.46 -27.66 -11.78
CA ARG A 32 -5.20 -26.88 -12.96
C ARG A 32 -6.22 -27.28 -14.01
N SER A 33 -7.30 -26.53 -14.10
CA SER A 33 -8.11 -26.50 -15.30
C SER A 33 -7.16 -26.19 -16.45
N ALA A 34 -6.82 -27.19 -17.23
CA ALA A 34 -6.36 -27.01 -18.60
C ALA A 34 -7.55 -26.39 -19.33
N THR A 35 -7.67 -25.09 -19.21
CA THR A 35 -8.52 -24.31 -20.09
C THR A 35 -7.75 -24.10 -21.36
N ASP A 36 -8.24 -24.79 -22.38
CA ASP A 36 -8.30 -24.32 -23.74
C ASP A 36 -6.98 -23.72 -24.25
N ASP A 37 -6.17 -24.51 -24.93
CA ASP A 37 -5.27 -24.05 -25.99
C ASP A 37 -6.12 -23.52 -27.18
N SER A 38 -7.04 -22.59 -26.90
CA SER A 38 -7.51 -21.66 -27.91
C SER A 38 -6.32 -20.78 -28.22
N GLU A 39 -5.85 -20.78 -29.46
CA GLU A 39 -4.87 -19.86 -30.02
C GLU A 39 -5.20 -18.44 -29.51
N GLU A 40 -4.56 -17.99 -28.42
CA GLU A 40 -4.65 -16.62 -27.98
C GLU A 40 -4.16 -15.76 -29.17
N GLY A 41 -5.02 -14.94 -29.70
CA GLY A 41 -4.70 -14.03 -30.79
C GLY A 41 -3.46 -13.19 -30.47
N PRO A 42 -2.85 -12.53 -31.47
CA PRO A 42 -1.65 -11.73 -31.26
C PRO A 42 -1.89 -10.69 -30.15
N PHE A 43 -0.86 -10.44 -29.31
CA PHE A 43 -0.92 -9.41 -28.29
C PHE A 43 -1.26 -8.04 -28.88
N VAL A 44 -2.26 -7.36 -28.34
CA VAL A 44 -2.67 -6.02 -28.75
C VAL A 44 -2.48 -5.06 -27.58
N LEU A 45 -1.54 -4.13 -27.73
CA LEU A 45 -1.26 -3.13 -26.69
C LEU A 45 -2.44 -2.18 -26.50
N GLY A 46 -3.00 -2.16 -25.29
CA GLY A 46 -4.16 -1.32 -24.95
C GLY A 46 -5.50 -1.88 -25.41
N ASP A 47 -5.63 -3.22 -25.50
CA ASP A 47 -6.86 -3.91 -25.93
C ASP A 47 -8.09 -3.63 -25.05
N LEU A 48 -7.90 -3.15 -23.83
CA LEU A 48 -8.99 -2.71 -22.96
C LEU A 48 -9.46 -1.27 -23.25
N ILE A 49 -8.71 -0.49 -24.04
CA ILE A 49 -9.09 0.86 -24.44
C ILE A 49 -10.19 0.79 -25.51
N LYS A 50 -11.34 1.42 -25.23
CA LYS A 50 -12.40 1.52 -26.23
C LYS A 50 -11.93 2.35 -27.44
N PRO A 51 -12.36 2.02 -28.66
CA PRO A 51 -12.01 2.79 -29.84
C PRO A 51 -12.30 4.29 -29.64
N PHE A 52 -11.27 5.10 -29.81
CA PHE A 52 -11.33 6.53 -29.67
C PHE A 52 -10.34 7.20 -30.63
N ASP A 53 -10.82 8.19 -31.36
CA ASP A 53 -10.00 9.04 -32.23
C ASP A 53 -9.82 10.39 -31.51
N PRO A 54 -8.63 10.66 -30.93
CA PRO A 54 -8.38 11.91 -30.25
C PRO A 54 -8.39 13.08 -31.24
N PRO A 55 -9.04 14.21 -30.89
CA PRO A 55 -9.05 15.39 -31.73
C PRO A 55 -7.62 15.94 -31.95
N THR A 56 -7.44 16.73 -32.99
CA THR A 56 -6.22 17.52 -33.16
C THR A 56 -6.08 18.54 -32.01
N ALA A 57 -4.89 19.09 -31.78
CA ALA A 57 -4.67 20.08 -30.75
C ALA A 57 -5.57 21.32 -30.93
N GLU A 58 -5.76 21.78 -32.17
CA GLU A 58 -6.61 22.92 -32.50
C GLU A 58 -8.09 22.64 -32.22
N GLU A 59 -8.58 21.46 -32.56
CA GLU A 59 -9.95 21.03 -32.30
C GLU A 59 -10.21 20.90 -30.80
N LEU A 60 -9.25 20.37 -30.04
CA LEU A 60 -9.33 20.27 -28.59
C LEU A 60 -9.40 21.66 -27.95
N GLU A 61 -8.51 22.59 -28.30
CA GLU A 61 -8.51 23.95 -27.78
C GLU A 61 -9.83 24.68 -28.08
N LYS A 62 -10.36 24.52 -29.31
CA LYS A 62 -11.67 25.07 -29.69
C LYS A 62 -12.78 24.49 -28.83
N LYS A 63 -12.79 23.17 -28.64
CA LYS A 63 -13.81 22.48 -27.85
C LYS A 63 -13.78 22.89 -26.37
N VAL A 64 -12.59 22.97 -25.78
CA VAL A 64 -12.42 23.40 -24.39
C VAL A 64 -12.84 24.85 -24.21
N SER A 65 -12.44 25.76 -25.14
CA SER A 65 -12.84 27.17 -25.10
C SER A 65 -14.36 27.35 -25.13
N GLN A 66 -15.08 26.54 -25.93
CA GLN A 66 -16.55 26.54 -26.00
C GLN A 66 -17.20 26.08 -24.68
N ASN A 67 -16.50 25.24 -23.89
CA ASN A 67 -17.00 24.68 -22.64
C ASN A 67 -16.44 25.42 -21.39
N GLY A 68 -15.94 26.63 -21.55
CA GLY A 68 -15.54 27.50 -20.44
C GLY A 68 -14.03 27.58 -20.20
N GLY A 69 -13.22 26.97 -21.05
CA GLY A 69 -11.77 27.07 -21.05
C GLY A 69 -11.05 26.17 -20.06
N TRP A 70 -9.75 26.37 -19.97
CA TRP A 70 -8.86 25.67 -19.03
C TRP A 70 -8.85 26.37 -17.66
N VAL A 71 -8.65 25.58 -16.61
CA VAL A 71 -8.44 26.03 -15.22
C VAL A 71 -7.10 25.52 -14.76
N ASP A 72 -6.23 26.44 -14.34
CA ASP A 72 -4.89 26.08 -13.85
C ASP A 72 -4.98 25.28 -12.54
N ARG A 73 -4.13 24.27 -12.46
CA ARG A 73 -3.92 23.43 -11.30
C ARG A 73 -2.56 23.71 -10.66
N PRO A 74 -2.38 23.39 -9.37
CA PRO A 74 -1.13 23.68 -8.69
C PRO A 74 0.05 22.88 -9.27
N VAL A 75 1.13 23.58 -9.60
CA VAL A 75 2.45 23.03 -9.90
C VAL A 75 3.37 23.51 -8.78
N LEU A 76 3.90 22.61 -7.98
CA LEU A 76 4.54 22.95 -6.71
C LEU A 76 5.85 22.18 -6.52
N ASP A 77 6.79 22.82 -5.82
CA ASP A 77 7.99 22.18 -5.27
C ASP A 77 7.68 21.63 -3.88
N SER A 78 7.88 20.34 -3.68
CA SER A 78 7.55 19.66 -2.45
C SER A 78 8.47 20.03 -1.27
N LEU A 79 9.76 20.29 -1.51
CA LEU A 79 10.69 20.76 -0.48
C LEU A 79 10.35 22.18 -0.04
N GLU A 80 10.00 23.04 -0.97
CA GLU A 80 9.57 24.40 -0.68
C GLU A 80 8.25 24.44 0.10
N LEU A 81 7.30 23.54 -0.22
CA LEU A 81 6.07 23.37 0.57
C LEU A 81 6.37 22.99 2.02
N LEU A 82 7.28 22.03 2.22
CA LEU A 82 7.70 21.64 3.56
C LEU A 82 8.41 22.77 4.28
N ARG A 83 9.29 23.51 3.62
CA ARG A 83 10.01 24.68 4.16
C ARG A 83 9.03 25.77 4.63
N LYS A 84 8.03 26.09 3.81
CA LYS A 84 6.96 27.05 4.16
C LYS A 84 6.11 26.59 5.34
N ARG A 85 5.85 25.28 5.45
CA ARG A 85 5.16 24.72 6.60
C ARG A 85 5.99 24.85 7.86
N GLN A 86 7.25 24.41 7.82
CA GLN A 86 8.17 24.43 8.96
C GLN A 86 8.49 25.86 9.46
N ALA A 87 8.45 26.85 8.57
CA ALA A 87 8.61 28.25 8.97
C ALA A 87 7.48 28.77 9.88
N LYS A 88 6.30 28.13 9.85
CA LYS A 88 5.15 28.46 10.70
C LYS A 88 5.07 27.62 11.97
N GLU A 89 5.83 26.53 12.04
CA GLU A 89 5.83 25.61 13.20
C GLU A 89 6.84 26.08 14.26
N PRO A 90 6.50 26.05 15.54
CA PRO A 90 7.41 26.47 16.60
C PRO A 90 8.61 25.54 16.71
N VAL A 91 9.77 26.09 17.05
CA VAL A 91 10.94 25.33 17.47
C VAL A 91 10.86 25.15 18.98
N LEU A 92 10.63 23.91 19.45
CA LEU A 92 10.42 23.60 20.86
C LEU A 92 11.70 23.20 21.60
N ALA A 93 12.78 22.94 20.88
CA ALA A 93 14.09 22.61 21.43
C ALA A 93 15.17 22.93 20.38
N THR A 94 16.38 23.17 20.82
CA THR A 94 17.57 23.19 19.96
C THR A 94 17.93 21.77 19.52
N VAL A 95 18.75 21.63 18.48
CA VAL A 95 19.25 20.32 18.02
C VAL A 95 20.00 19.59 19.12
N SER A 96 20.84 20.29 19.89
CA SER A 96 21.60 19.70 21.01
C SER A 96 20.66 19.17 22.08
N GLU A 97 19.70 19.97 22.53
CA GLU A 97 18.69 19.52 23.52
C GLU A 97 17.89 18.33 23.02
N ALA A 98 17.47 18.34 21.74
CA ALA A 98 16.69 17.25 21.14
C ALA A 98 17.47 15.92 21.09
N MET A 99 18.79 15.99 20.88
CA MET A 99 19.66 14.81 20.89
C MET A 99 19.82 14.17 22.28
N ASP A 100 19.63 14.94 23.34
CA ASP A 100 19.74 14.48 24.73
C ASP A 100 18.38 14.03 25.32
N ILE A 101 17.28 14.36 24.66
CA ILE A 101 15.94 14.00 25.12
C ILE A 101 15.72 12.48 24.94
N ARG A 102 15.31 11.83 26.05
CA ARG A 102 14.71 10.49 26.02
C ARG A 102 13.22 10.60 25.69
N ASN A 103 12.78 9.96 24.63
CA ASN A 103 11.39 10.04 24.16
C ASN A 103 10.45 9.18 25.03
N THR A 104 9.93 9.73 26.10
CA THR A 104 9.02 9.07 27.05
C THR A 104 7.62 9.71 27.10
N SER A 105 7.38 10.78 26.33
CA SER A 105 6.11 11.50 26.34
C SER A 105 5.85 12.21 25.02
N ASP A 106 4.61 12.64 24.78
CA ASP A 106 4.26 13.44 23.59
C ASP A 106 5.02 14.77 23.53
N ALA A 107 5.24 15.40 24.67
CA ALA A 107 6.02 16.63 24.76
C ALA A 107 7.49 16.40 24.35
N ALA A 108 8.09 15.30 24.81
CA ALA A 108 9.45 14.90 24.40
C ALA A 108 9.51 14.63 22.91
N ASN A 109 8.53 13.87 22.39
CA ASN A 109 8.40 13.57 20.96
C ASN A 109 8.29 14.83 20.09
N ALA A 110 7.45 15.79 20.52
CA ALA A 110 7.28 17.04 19.81
C ALA A 110 8.56 17.89 19.79
N LYS A 111 9.33 17.94 20.90
CA LYS A 111 10.64 18.60 20.96
C LYS A 111 11.63 17.96 20.01
N ILE A 112 11.76 16.63 20.01
CA ILE A 112 12.66 15.89 19.08
C ILE A 112 12.32 16.22 17.64
N LEU A 113 11.05 16.08 17.24
CA LEU A 113 10.62 16.32 15.87
C LEU A 113 10.76 17.80 15.47
N SER A 114 10.49 18.74 16.38
CA SER A 114 10.61 20.18 16.09
C SER A 114 12.03 20.64 15.78
N ALA A 115 13.05 19.90 16.24
CA ALA A 115 14.45 20.20 16.03
C ALA A 115 15.08 19.31 14.95
N LEU A 116 14.97 17.97 15.09
CA LEU A 116 15.61 17.01 14.20
C LEU A 116 14.84 16.80 12.89
N GLY A 117 13.54 17.10 12.85
CA GLY A 117 12.70 16.97 11.67
C GLY A 117 12.82 18.10 10.64
N ARG A 118 13.63 19.13 10.89
CA ARG A 118 13.72 20.29 10.01
C ARG A 118 14.61 20.06 8.81
N LEU A 119 14.26 20.72 7.70
CA LEU A 119 15.12 20.86 6.53
C LEU A 119 16.38 21.72 6.90
N PRO A 120 17.48 21.56 6.16
CA PRO A 120 18.67 22.36 6.40
C PRO A 120 18.39 23.84 6.17
N GLY A 121 18.98 24.69 7.01
CA GLY A 121 18.92 26.14 6.87
C GLY A 121 19.71 26.63 5.65
N ASN A 122 20.87 26.03 5.43
CA ASN A 122 21.75 26.32 4.29
C ASN A 122 22.21 25.03 3.61
N LYS A 123 22.51 25.10 2.31
CA LYS A 123 23.06 23.95 1.58
C LYS A 123 24.45 23.53 2.10
N GLN A 124 25.20 24.45 2.69
CA GLN A 124 26.54 24.18 3.29
C GLN A 124 26.48 23.31 4.55
N ASP A 125 25.31 23.28 5.22
CA ASP A 125 25.11 22.47 6.42
C ASP A 125 24.95 20.98 6.09
N VAL A 126 24.84 20.63 4.80
CA VAL A 126 24.50 19.27 4.31
C VAL A 126 25.74 18.53 3.83
N ASP A 127 25.92 17.30 4.32
CA ASP A 127 26.85 16.34 3.71
C ASP A 127 26.20 15.69 2.47
N PHE A 128 26.45 16.25 1.31
CA PHE A 128 25.96 15.71 0.03
C PHE A 128 26.66 14.41 -0.42
N ASN A 129 27.69 13.97 0.28
CA ASN A 129 28.38 12.71 0.01
C ASN A 129 27.94 11.60 0.97
N ALA A 130 27.01 11.91 1.88
CA ALA A 130 26.50 10.96 2.84
C ALA A 130 25.75 9.80 2.15
N GLN A 131 25.94 8.60 2.70
CA GLN A 131 25.11 7.44 2.44
C GLN A 131 24.14 7.26 3.60
N ILE A 132 22.88 6.99 3.29
CA ILE A 132 21.93 6.49 4.28
C ILE A 132 21.79 4.97 4.12
N THR A 133 21.94 4.26 5.24
CA THR A 133 21.73 2.80 5.29
C THR A 133 20.45 2.48 6.04
N ARG A 134 19.53 1.78 5.39
CA ARG A 134 18.25 1.36 5.94
C ARG A 134 18.14 -0.15 5.94
N ALA A 135 17.19 -0.71 6.69
CA ALA A 135 16.91 -2.13 6.67
C ALA A 135 15.50 -2.41 6.13
N THR A 136 15.40 -3.42 5.28
CA THR A 136 14.14 -4.01 4.85
C THR A 136 13.98 -5.43 5.39
N PRO A 137 12.77 -5.85 5.80
CA PRO A 137 12.54 -7.19 6.34
C PRO A 137 12.52 -8.29 5.27
N GLN A 138 12.48 -7.94 4.00
CA GLN A 138 12.40 -8.89 2.88
C GLN A 138 13.06 -8.32 1.63
N ALA A 139 13.50 -9.22 0.74
CA ALA A 139 13.94 -8.84 -0.60
C ALA A 139 12.75 -8.25 -1.41
N LEU A 140 13.07 -7.47 -2.43
CA LEU A 140 12.07 -7.00 -3.39
C LEU A 140 11.79 -8.11 -4.41
N ASN A 141 10.53 -8.34 -4.70
CA ASN A 141 10.12 -9.26 -5.78
C ASN A 141 10.29 -8.58 -7.14
N ASN A 142 9.90 -7.31 -7.23
CA ASN A 142 9.90 -6.54 -8.48
C ASN A 142 10.53 -5.17 -8.30
N GLN A 143 11.19 -4.67 -9.35
CA GLN A 143 11.66 -3.29 -9.48
C GLN A 143 10.89 -2.49 -10.55
N ASN A 144 10.13 -3.17 -11.42
CA ASN A 144 9.21 -2.49 -12.32
C ASN A 144 8.09 -1.82 -11.50
N PRO A 145 7.92 -0.48 -11.59
CA PRO A 145 6.94 0.24 -10.77
C PRO A 145 5.48 -0.17 -11.05
N LEU A 146 5.17 -0.76 -12.21
CA LEU A 146 3.85 -1.30 -12.52
C LEU A 146 3.52 -2.58 -11.73
N LEU A 147 4.55 -3.34 -11.36
CA LEU A 147 4.42 -4.62 -10.65
C LEU A 147 4.58 -4.48 -9.13
N ALA A 148 4.91 -3.31 -8.62
CA ALA A 148 5.11 -3.06 -7.19
C ALA A 148 3.86 -3.40 -6.39
N SER A 149 4.01 -4.23 -5.35
CA SER A 149 2.93 -4.78 -4.54
C SER A 149 3.19 -4.73 -3.02
N SER A 150 4.42 -4.44 -2.60
CA SER A 150 4.82 -4.30 -1.19
C SER A 150 5.26 -2.87 -0.85
N MET A 151 5.23 -2.53 0.46
CA MET A 151 5.70 -1.21 0.91
C MET A 151 7.15 -0.94 0.55
N SER A 152 8.03 -1.94 0.63
CA SER A 152 9.44 -1.80 0.26
C SER A 152 9.63 -1.53 -1.23
N GLU A 153 8.80 -2.18 -2.09
CA GLU A 153 8.80 -1.92 -3.54
C GLU A 153 8.30 -0.51 -3.85
N PHE A 154 7.23 -0.04 -3.18
CA PHE A 154 6.76 1.33 -3.35
C PHE A 154 7.78 2.37 -2.87
N GLU A 155 8.52 2.10 -1.79
CA GLU A 155 9.59 2.99 -1.32
C GLU A 155 10.73 3.09 -2.34
N VAL A 156 11.18 1.96 -2.89
CA VAL A 156 12.22 1.96 -3.94
C VAL A 156 11.70 2.64 -5.21
N SER A 157 10.48 2.32 -5.65
CA SER A 157 9.85 2.96 -6.80
C SER A 157 9.69 4.47 -6.61
N GLY A 158 9.46 4.94 -5.38
CA GLY A 158 9.43 6.38 -5.05
C GLY A 158 10.77 7.10 -5.22
N LEU A 159 11.89 6.35 -5.19
CA LEU A 159 13.25 6.90 -5.40
C LEU A 159 13.73 6.76 -6.84
N THR A 160 13.32 5.69 -7.51
CA THR A 160 13.81 5.30 -8.85
C THR A 160 12.80 5.58 -9.96
N GLY A 161 11.50 5.64 -9.65
CA GLY A 161 10.43 5.83 -10.62
C GLY A 161 10.28 7.29 -11.05
N PHE A 162 9.69 7.49 -12.22
CA PHE A 162 9.28 8.79 -12.72
C PHE A 162 7.81 9.04 -12.43
N GLY A 163 7.46 10.25 -12.02
CA GLY A 163 6.09 10.67 -11.76
C GLY A 163 5.85 12.14 -12.06
N LEU A 164 4.62 12.48 -12.43
CA LEU A 164 4.18 13.85 -12.71
C LEU A 164 3.59 14.53 -11.49
N PHE A 165 3.04 13.75 -10.54
CA PHE A 165 2.21 14.27 -9.45
C PHE A 165 2.71 13.80 -8.09
N GLY A 166 2.45 14.63 -7.08
CA GLY A 166 2.67 14.35 -5.67
C GLY A 166 1.46 14.79 -4.83
N PHE A 167 1.58 14.61 -3.51
CA PHE A 167 0.56 15.00 -2.55
C PHE A 167 1.15 15.90 -1.48
N ASP A 168 0.42 16.95 -1.14
CA ASP A 168 0.79 17.81 -0.02
C ASP A 168 0.47 17.14 1.34
N TRP A 169 0.76 17.81 2.43
CA TRP A 169 0.47 17.34 3.79
C TRP A 169 -1.01 17.03 4.07
N LYS A 170 -1.93 17.62 3.32
CA LYS A 170 -3.38 17.37 3.39
C LYS A 170 -3.85 16.34 2.36
N PHE A 171 -2.90 15.70 1.67
CA PHE A 171 -3.13 14.76 0.57
C PHE A 171 -3.90 15.36 -0.62
N MET A 172 -3.73 16.67 -0.83
CA MET A 172 -4.20 17.29 -2.06
C MET A 172 -3.18 17.07 -3.18
N PRO A 173 -3.60 16.62 -4.36
CA PRO A 173 -2.69 16.39 -5.48
C PRO A 173 -2.18 17.71 -6.04
N PHE A 174 -0.90 17.71 -6.44
CA PHE A 174 -0.27 18.76 -7.21
C PHE A 174 0.66 18.15 -8.25
N ALA A 175 0.91 18.86 -9.35
CA ALA A 175 1.95 18.48 -10.29
C ALA A 175 3.32 18.88 -9.73
N SER A 176 4.32 18.00 -9.84
CA SER A 176 5.67 18.29 -9.37
C SER A 176 6.38 19.27 -10.30
N SER A 177 6.87 20.38 -9.78
CA SER A 177 7.69 21.33 -10.56
C SER A 177 9.02 20.76 -11.04
N ASP A 178 9.44 19.59 -10.50
CA ASP A 178 10.60 18.85 -10.98
C ASP A 178 10.39 18.20 -12.34
N SER A 179 9.13 17.92 -12.71
CA SER A 179 8.78 17.24 -13.96
C SER A 179 7.78 18.01 -14.83
N VAL A 180 7.02 18.95 -14.26
CA VAL A 180 5.89 19.62 -14.92
C VAL A 180 6.08 21.14 -14.96
N VAL A 181 5.79 21.74 -16.11
CA VAL A 181 5.73 23.20 -16.30
C VAL A 181 4.34 23.75 -16.02
N SER A 182 3.29 23.04 -16.50
CA SER A 182 1.90 23.45 -16.28
C SER A 182 0.96 22.25 -16.22
N TRP A 183 -0.07 22.36 -15.40
CA TRP A 183 -1.18 21.43 -15.33
C TRP A 183 -2.49 22.21 -15.37
N GLN A 184 -3.38 21.83 -16.28
CA GLN A 184 -4.68 22.47 -16.50
C GLN A 184 -5.77 21.42 -16.59
N THR A 185 -6.92 21.67 -15.97
CA THR A 185 -8.13 20.86 -16.14
C THR A 185 -9.18 21.67 -16.90
N SER A 186 -9.87 21.07 -17.86
CA SER A 186 -11.01 21.75 -18.52
C SER A 186 -12.13 22.02 -17.52
N LYS A 187 -12.85 23.15 -17.67
CA LYS A 187 -13.92 23.53 -16.74
C LYS A 187 -15.08 22.55 -16.69
N ASP A 188 -15.32 21.83 -17.77
CA ASP A 188 -16.29 20.75 -17.83
C ASP A 188 -15.80 19.44 -17.17
N GLY A 189 -14.49 19.31 -16.88
CA GLY A 189 -13.89 18.20 -16.16
C GLY A 189 -13.55 16.97 -17.01
N TYR A 190 -13.62 17.07 -18.34
CA TYR A 190 -13.34 15.95 -19.24
C TYR A 190 -11.88 15.83 -19.67
N TYR A 191 -11.05 16.86 -19.45
CA TYR A 191 -9.66 16.88 -19.93
C TYR A 191 -8.72 17.40 -18.85
N ASP A 192 -7.57 16.74 -18.70
CA ASP A 192 -6.39 17.28 -18.02
C ASP A 192 -5.26 17.41 -19.01
N LYS A 193 -4.67 18.59 -19.12
CA LYS A 193 -3.51 18.89 -19.98
C LYS A 193 -2.30 19.13 -19.10
N VAL A 194 -1.23 18.41 -19.36
CA VAL A 194 0.06 18.57 -18.67
C VAL A 194 1.12 18.89 -19.69
N VAL A 195 1.90 19.95 -19.42
CA VAL A 195 3.13 20.28 -20.15
C VAL A 195 4.31 19.91 -19.27
N MET A 196 5.10 18.96 -19.74
CA MET A 196 6.30 18.46 -19.07
C MET A 196 7.49 19.40 -19.34
N ARG A 197 8.51 19.30 -18.50
CA ARG A 197 9.81 19.93 -18.74
C ARG A 197 10.53 19.21 -19.89
N ASP A 198 11.44 19.90 -20.56
CA ASP A 198 12.24 19.40 -21.71
C ASP A 198 13.65 18.93 -21.28
N ASP A 199 13.94 18.92 -20.00
CA ASP A 199 15.23 18.55 -19.41
C ASP A 199 15.18 17.24 -18.60
N LEU A 200 14.19 16.39 -18.88
CA LEU A 200 13.98 15.11 -18.19
C LEU A 200 14.69 13.98 -18.94
N LEU A 201 15.45 13.17 -18.18
CA LEU A 201 16.21 12.04 -18.76
C LEU A 201 15.97 10.76 -17.97
N TRP A 202 15.86 9.64 -18.67
CA TRP A 202 16.01 8.31 -18.10
C TRP A 202 17.49 8.07 -17.67
N SER A 203 17.76 7.01 -16.89
CA SER A 203 19.11 6.70 -16.38
C SER A 203 20.09 6.34 -17.52
N ASP A 204 19.60 5.87 -18.65
CA ASP A 204 20.40 5.59 -19.84
C ASP A 204 20.64 6.83 -20.73
N GLY A 205 20.16 8.00 -20.30
CA GLY A 205 20.32 9.26 -21.03
C GLY A 205 19.26 9.55 -22.10
N THR A 206 18.31 8.65 -22.31
CA THR A 206 17.18 8.87 -23.23
C THR A 206 16.23 9.93 -22.65
N PRO A 207 15.71 10.88 -23.44
CA PRO A 207 14.71 11.84 -22.96
C PRO A 207 13.43 11.15 -22.47
N ILE A 208 12.90 11.65 -21.34
CA ILE A 208 11.55 11.31 -20.88
C ILE A 208 10.57 12.24 -21.57
N THR A 209 9.59 11.68 -22.26
CA THR A 209 8.64 12.44 -23.06
C THR A 209 7.19 12.09 -22.72
N ALA A 210 6.24 12.89 -23.24
CA ALA A 210 4.82 12.61 -23.17
C ALA A 210 4.43 11.26 -23.81
N HIS A 211 5.25 10.76 -24.73
CA HIS A 211 5.06 9.44 -25.35
C HIS A 211 5.28 8.28 -24.36
N ASP A 212 6.12 8.45 -23.33
CA ASP A 212 6.27 7.46 -22.25
C ASP A 212 5.00 7.37 -21.41
N ILE A 213 4.32 8.51 -21.19
CA ILE A 213 3.04 8.56 -20.45
C ILE A 213 1.94 7.85 -21.26
N GLU A 214 1.78 8.18 -22.55
CA GLU A 214 0.82 7.51 -23.44
C GLU A 214 1.08 6.00 -23.51
N PHE A 215 2.34 5.60 -23.67
CA PHE A 215 2.73 4.20 -23.70
C PHE A 215 2.40 3.47 -22.40
N SER A 216 2.76 4.03 -21.25
CA SER A 216 2.50 3.44 -19.93
C SER A 216 1.01 3.23 -19.69
N PHE A 217 0.18 4.21 -20.07
CA PHE A 217 -1.27 4.06 -20.03
C PHE A 217 -1.76 2.86 -20.86
N ARG A 218 -1.25 2.72 -22.08
CA ARG A 218 -1.62 1.60 -22.96
C ARG A 218 -1.17 0.25 -22.40
N VAL A 219 0.00 0.19 -21.74
CA VAL A 219 0.46 -1.02 -21.05
C VAL A 219 -0.47 -1.36 -19.89
N ILE A 220 -0.84 -0.39 -19.06
CA ILE A 220 -1.77 -0.59 -17.94
C ILE A 220 -3.13 -1.09 -18.46
N MET A 221 -3.59 -0.58 -19.58
CA MET A 221 -4.86 -0.95 -20.20
C MET A 221 -4.75 -2.15 -21.17
N SER A 222 -3.79 -3.04 -20.96
CA SER A 222 -3.63 -4.29 -21.70
C SER A 222 -4.04 -5.49 -20.82
N SER A 223 -4.97 -6.32 -21.31
CA SER A 223 -5.58 -7.41 -20.54
C SER A 223 -4.56 -8.46 -20.09
N ARG A 224 -3.56 -8.75 -20.92
CA ARG A 224 -2.53 -9.77 -20.66
C ARG A 224 -1.44 -9.32 -19.70
N VAL A 225 -1.33 -8.03 -19.38
CA VAL A 225 -0.40 -7.53 -18.36
C VAL A 225 -1.00 -7.78 -16.97
N PRO A 226 -0.33 -8.51 -16.04
CA PRO A 226 -0.94 -9.00 -14.80
C PRO A 226 -0.99 -7.94 -13.68
N ILE A 227 -1.45 -6.72 -13.99
CA ILE A 227 -1.47 -5.56 -13.10
C ILE A 227 -2.89 -5.00 -12.89
N ARG A 228 -3.88 -5.88 -12.80
CA ARG A 228 -5.30 -5.50 -12.66
C ARG A 228 -5.53 -4.48 -11.53
N ALA A 229 -4.78 -4.57 -10.43
CA ALA A 229 -4.90 -3.61 -9.32
C ALA A 229 -4.46 -2.19 -9.68
N GLN A 230 -3.55 -2.02 -10.65
CA GLN A 230 -3.11 -0.70 -11.13
C GLN A 230 -4.13 -0.06 -12.08
N ARG A 231 -5.08 -0.84 -12.61
CA ARG A 231 -6.12 -0.33 -13.51
C ARG A 231 -7.20 0.43 -12.77
N THR A 232 -7.41 0.13 -11.48
CA THR A 232 -8.44 0.80 -10.66
C THR A 232 -8.20 2.31 -10.64
N GLY A 233 -9.15 3.07 -11.16
CA GLY A 233 -9.05 4.50 -11.36
C GLY A 233 -8.42 4.89 -12.70
N THR A 234 -7.40 4.18 -13.19
CA THR A 234 -6.82 4.42 -14.52
C THR A 234 -7.81 4.05 -15.63
N ASP A 235 -8.70 3.08 -15.41
CA ASP A 235 -9.78 2.67 -16.31
C ASP A 235 -10.91 3.72 -16.45
N GLU A 236 -10.94 4.71 -15.57
CA GLU A 236 -11.79 5.92 -15.72
C GLU A 236 -11.23 6.92 -16.76
N ILE A 237 -9.99 6.75 -17.18
CA ILE A 237 -9.38 7.50 -18.26
C ILE A 237 -9.79 6.86 -19.59
N LYS A 238 -10.42 7.65 -20.46
CA LYS A 238 -10.84 7.21 -21.79
C LYS A 238 -9.66 7.00 -22.72
N TYR A 239 -8.71 7.94 -22.69
CA TYR A 239 -7.50 7.91 -23.53
C TYR A 239 -6.44 8.86 -22.97
N VAL A 240 -5.18 8.57 -23.27
CA VAL A 240 -4.03 9.45 -23.02
C VAL A 240 -3.36 9.71 -24.35
N LYS A 241 -3.16 11.00 -24.69
CA LYS A 241 -2.56 11.41 -25.98
C LYS A 241 -1.37 12.33 -25.78
N ALA A 242 -0.22 11.94 -26.28
CA ALA A 242 0.93 12.83 -26.48
C ALA A 242 0.73 13.63 -27.77
N TYR A 243 0.65 14.95 -27.65
CA TYR A 243 0.55 15.84 -28.82
C TYR A 243 1.91 16.25 -29.37
N ASP A 244 2.90 16.28 -28.51
CA ASP A 244 4.32 16.49 -28.80
C ASP A 244 5.15 15.83 -27.68
N ASP A 245 6.47 16.05 -27.66
CA ASP A 245 7.37 15.44 -26.67
C ASP A 245 7.09 15.91 -25.23
N GLN A 246 6.49 17.09 -25.04
CA GLN A 246 6.22 17.68 -23.72
C GLN A 246 4.74 17.68 -23.35
N THR A 247 3.83 17.71 -24.32
CA THR A 247 2.40 17.92 -24.06
C THR A 247 1.62 16.60 -24.08
N VAL A 248 1.06 16.23 -22.93
CA VAL A 248 0.14 15.10 -22.79
C VAL A 248 -1.23 15.57 -22.33
N VAL A 249 -2.29 14.97 -22.90
CA VAL A 249 -3.67 15.22 -22.52
C VAL A 249 -4.33 13.90 -22.12
N PHE A 250 -4.95 13.91 -20.94
CA PHE A 250 -5.79 12.84 -20.42
C PHE A 250 -7.24 13.15 -20.76
N PHE A 251 -7.90 12.24 -21.45
CA PHE A 251 -9.32 12.29 -21.79
C PHE A 251 -10.06 11.41 -20.79
N HIS A 252 -11.02 11.95 -20.07
CA HIS A 252 -11.80 11.20 -19.08
C HIS A 252 -13.11 10.68 -19.67
N ASN A 253 -13.55 9.50 -19.20
CA ASN A 253 -14.87 8.98 -19.57
C ASN A 253 -15.98 9.88 -19.00
N ASN A 254 -15.80 10.34 -17.78
CA ASN A 254 -16.75 11.15 -17.03
C ASN A 254 -16.05 12.29 -16.26
N PRO A 255 -16.74 13.39 -15.97
CA PRO A 255 -16.20 14.46 -15.13
C PRO A 255 -16.29 14.08 -13.65
N LEU A 256 -15.36 13.26 -13.18
CA LEU A 256 -15.33 12.73 -11.82
C LEU A 256 -14.50 13.61 -10.87
N ALA A 257 -14.84 13.59 -9.59
CA ALA A 257 -14.06 14.23 -8.54
C ALA A 257 -12.70 13.51 -8.34
N THR A 258 -12.60 12.26 -8.78
CA THR A 258 -11.39 11.43 -8.70
C THR A 258 -10.44 11.62 -9.88
N ASN A 259 -10.82 12.30 -10.94
CA ASN A 259 -9.98 12.44 -12.14
C ASN A 259 -8.58 13.00 -11.84
N VAL A 260 -8.47 13.96 -10.91
CA VAL A 260 -7.18 14.51 -10.46
C VAL A 260 -6.26 13.47 -9.77
N TRP A 261 -6.80 12.32 -9.38
CA TRP A 261 -6.07 11.20 -8.79
C TRP A 261 -5.79 10.11 -9.83
N ASN A 262 -6.75 9.90 -10.74
CA ASN A 262 -6.69 8.84 -11.77
C ASN A 262 -5.55 9.06 -12.76
N VAL A 263 -5.13 10.32 -13.00
CA VAL A 263 -3.99 10.67 -13.88
C VAL A 263 -2.62 10.34 -13.28
N ASN A 264 -2.56 9.93 -12.00
CA ASN A 264 -1.31 9.63 -11.29
C ASN A 264 -1.03 8.12 -11.29
N PHE A 265 -0.54 7.60 -12.38
CA PHE A 265 -0.09 6.21 -12.53
C PHE A 265 1.41 6.12 -12.77
N SER A 266 1.99 4.93 -12.57
CA SER A 266 3.41 4.69 -12.77
C SER A 266 3.80 4.76 -14.24
N VAL A 267 4.93 5.38 -14.53
CA VAL A 267 5.45 5.57 -15.88
C VAL A 267 6.68 4.69 -16.11
N ILE A 268 6.73 4.00 -17.24
CA ILE A 268 7.84 3.15 -17.67
C ILE A 268 8.42 3.65 -19.01
N PRO A 269 9.71 3.41 -19.26
CA PRO A 269 10.37 3.87 -20.49
C PRO A 269 9.87 3.12 -21.72
N LYS A 270 9.24 3.86 -22.65
CA LYS A 270 8.71 3.31 -23.90
C LYS A 270 9.78 2.61 -24.71
N HIS A 271 10.94 3.24 -24.92
CA HIS A 271 12.02 2.72 -25.74
C HIS A 271 12.58 1.36 -25.26
N VAL A 272 12.41 1.07 -23.96
CA VAL A 272 12.81 -0.21 -23.33
C VAL A 272 11.75 -1.28 -23.53
N TYR A 273 10.49 -0.97 -23.22
CA TYR A 273 9.44 -1.99 -23.16
C TYR A 273 8.63 -2.18 -24.44
N GLU A 274 8.62 -1.20 -25.37
CA GLU A 274 7.79 -1.26 -26.59
C GLU A 274 8.09 -2.49 -27.46
N LYS A 275 9.35 -2.91 -27.52
CA LYS A 275 9.79 -4.04 -28.36
C LYS A 275 9.57 -5.40 -27.70
N SER A 276 9.59 -5.45 -26.37
CA SER A 276 9.58 -6.71 -25.61
C SER A 276 8.20 -7.10 -25.09
N ILE A 277 7.29 -6.14 -24.91
CA ILE A 277 5.98 -6.39 -24.31
C ILE A 277 5.09 -7.31 -25.16
N ALA A 278 5.27 -7.34 -26.47
CA ALA A 278 4.51 -8.21 -27.35
C ALA A 278 4.92 -9.69 -27.19
N GLU A 279 6.20 -9.94 -26.89
CA GLU A 279 6.76 -11.28 -26.68
C GLU A 279 6.51 -11.77 -25.24
N ASP A 280 6.61 -10.86 -24.29
CA ASP A 280 6.35 -11.14 -22.87
C ASP A 280 5.47 -10.04 -22.24
N PRO A 281 4.14 -10.17 -22.37
CA PRO A 281 3.21 -9.21 -21.73
C PRO A 281 3.21 -9.27 -20.21
N THR A 282 3.80 -10.29 -19.58
CA THR A 282 3.93 -10.37 -18.13
C THR A 282 4.94 -9.37 -17.57
N LEU A 283 5.90 -8.92 -18.40
CA LEU A 283 7.02 -8.04 -18.06
C LEU A 283 8.06 -8.64 -17.09
N ILE A 284 8.04 -9.96 -16.86
CA ILE A 284 8.91 -10.64 -15.87
C ILE A 284 9.44 -12.01 -16.34
N ASP A 285 8.85 -12.65 -17.35
CA ASP A 285 9.15 -14.06 -17.67
C ASP A 285 10.31 -14.20 -18.68
N SER A 286 10.47 -13.25 -19.61
CA SER A 286 11.57 -13.31 -20.57
C SER A 286 12.93 -13.03 -19.93
N GLU A 287 14.00 -13.61 -20.49
CA GLU A 287 15.39 -13.32 -20.05
C GLU A 287 15.69 -11.82 -20.10
N TYR A 288 15.17 -11.11 -21.10
CA TYR A 288 15.31 -9.66 -21.20
C TYR A 288 14.68 -8.93 -20.00
N HIS A 289 13.46 -9.28 -19.59
CA HIS A 289 12.81 -8.65 -18.46
C HIS A 289 13.45 -9.04 -17.11
N VAL A 290 13.97 -10.26 -16.99
CA VAL A 290 14.77 -10.68 -15.83
C VAL A 290 16.05 -9.83 -15.71
N GLN A 291 16.74 -9.53 -16.81
CA GLN A 291 17.90 -8.64 -16.80
C GLN A 291 17.53 -7.20 -16.41
N LEU A 292 16.37 -6.69 -16.86
CA LEU A 292 15.88 -5.37 -16.46
C LEU A 292 15.58 -5.30 -14.95
N GLU A 293 15.20 -6.40 -14.32
CA GLU A 293 15.05 -6.45 -12.86
C GLU A 293 16.38 -6.28 -12.09
N GLU A 294 17.50 -6.64 -12.68
CA GLU A 294 18.82 -6.46 -12.08
C GLU A 294 19.33 -5.02 -12.26
N THR A 295 19.12 -4.42 -13.43
CA THR A 295 19.58 -3.07 -13.78
C THR A 295 18.48 -2.28 -14.49
N PRO A 296 17.44 -1.84 -13.77
CA PRO A 296 16.30 -1.16 -14.37
C PRO A 296 16.68 0.22 -14.91
N VAL A 297 16.08 0.60 -16.04
CA VAL A 297 16.13 1.98 -16.54
C VAL A 297 15.17 2.83 -15.70
N THR A 298 15.72 3.82 -14.98
CA THR A 298 15.00 4.58 -13.96
C THR A 298 14.83 6.05 -14.35
N GLY A 299 13.72 6.68 -13.94
CA GLY A 299 13.43 8.09 -14.22
C GLY A 299 13.49 9.01 -12.98
N GLY A 300 13.64 8.42 -11.78
CA GLY A 300 13.67 9.15 -10.52
C GLY A 300 15.02 9.76 -10.16
N SER A 301 15.17 10.17 -8.90
CA SER A 301 16.39 10.81 -8.40
C SER A 301 17.55 9.83 -8.20
N PHE A 302 17.26 8.54 -8.13
CA PHE A 302 18.25 7.50 -7.90
C PHE A 302 18.12 6.39 -8.95
N GLU A 303 19.23 5.68 -9.17
CA GLU A 303 19.32 4.48 -10.00
C GLU A 303 19.85 3.30 -9.19
N VAL A 304 19.50 2.07 -9.57
CA VAL A 304 19.96 0.85 -8.93
C VAL A 304 21.35 0.52 -9.47
N VAL A 305 22.34 0.47 -8.59
CA VAL A 305 23.73 0.11 -8.96
C VAL A 305 24.14 -1.26 -8.45
N LYS A 306 23.38 -1.81 -7.50
CA LYS A 306 23.58 -3.17 -6.97
C LYS A 306 22.26 -3.71 -6.44
N ARG A 307 21.98 -4.97 -6.75
CA ARG A 307 20.91 -5.76 -6.13
C ARG A 307 21.36 -7.20 -5.96
N ASP A 308 21.25 -7.71 -4.74
CA ASP A 308 21.45 -9.12 -4.43
C ASP A 308 20.52 -9.54 -3.26
N GLN A 309 20.70 -10.76 -2.73
CA GLN A 309 19.91 -11.29 -1.62
C GLN A 309 20.24 -10.65 -0.25
N VAL A 310 21.26 -9.79 -0.19
CA VAL A 310 21.76 -9.18 1.05
C VAL A 310 21.40 -7.70 1.10
N GLU A 311 21.47 -7.02 -0.04
CA GLU A 311 21.27 -5.57 -0.12
C GLU A 311 20.87 -5.06 -1.50
N ILE A 312 20.33 -3.85 -1.50
CA ILE A 312 20.07 -3.05 -2.68
C ILE A 312 20.78 -1.71 -2.47
N VAL A 313 21.57 -1.27 -3.45
CA VAL A 313 22.25 0.01 -3.42
C VAL A 313 21.75 0.88 -4.55
N LEU A 314 21.25 2.05 -4.16
CA LEU A 314 20.81 3.10 -5.07
C LEU A 314 21.84 4.22 -5.06
N LYS A 315 22.17 4.77 -6.22
CA LYS A 315 23.06 5.92 -6.36
C LYS A 315 22.30 7.11 -6.94
N ARG A 316 22.58 8.30 -6.41
CA ARG A 316 22.02 9.54 -6.94
C ARG A 316 22.42 9.75 -8.39
N ARG A 317 21.45 10.00 -9.25
CA ARG A 317 21.66 10.32 -10.66
C ARG A 317 22.02 11.79 -10.84
N GLU A 318 23.12 12.06 -11.51
CA GLU A 318 23.49 13.44 -11.84
C GLU A 318 22.47 14.07 -12.81
N SER A 319 22.00 13.30 -13.80
CA SER A 319 20.99 13.73 -14.76
C SER A 319 19.61 14.06 -14.14
N ALA A 320 19.36 13.68 -12.88
CA ALA A 320 18.13 14.06 -12.20
C ALA A 320 18.09 15.53 -11.79
N TYR A 321 19.25 16.17 -11.57
CA TYR A 321 19.34 17.55 -11.11
C TYR A 321 20.23 18.45 -11.99
N MET A 322 21.06 17.86 -12.89
CA MET A 322 21.93 18.58 -13.83
C MET A 322 21.46 18.34 -15.27
N PHE A 323 21.43 19.39 -16.08
CA PHE A 323 21.14 19.29 -17.49
C PHE A 323 22.05 20.25 -18.29
N LYS A 324 22.75 19.73 -19.31
CA LYS A 324 23.69 20.51 -20.13
C LYS A 324 24.69 21.35 -19.33
N GLY A 325 25.19 20.77 -18.23
CA GLY A 325 26.18 21.42 -17.34
C GLY A 325 25.62 22.42 -16.35
N SER A 326 24.30 22.63 -16.28
CA SER A 326 23.64 23.53 -15.34
C SER A 326 22.76 22.77 -14.35
N GLN A 327 22.73 23.23 -13.09
CA GLN A 327 21.79 22.68 -12.11
C GLN A 327 20.40 23.23 -12.39
N VAL A 328 19.43 22.32 -12.65
CA VAL A 328 18.04 22.62 -13.04
C VAL A 328 17.02 22.25 -11.97
N ARG A 329 17.43 21.45 -10.96
CA ARG A 329 16.62 21.04 -9.79
C ARG A 329 17.47 21.00 -8.54
N ASP A 330 16.85 20.87 -7.39
CA ASP A 330 17.59 20.65 -6.14
C ASP A 330 18.31 19.29 -6.18
N LYS A 331 19.57 19.32 -5.75
CA LYS A 331 20.40 18.13 -5.61
C LYS A 331 19.87 17.29 -4.45
N PRO A 332 19.50 16.01 -4.64
CA PRO A 332 19.11 15.13 -3.54
C PRO A 332 20.19 15.07 -2.45
N PHE A 333 19.79 15.03 -1.20
CA PHE A 333 20.73 15.21 -0.08
C PHE A 333 21.72 14.03 0.05
N PHE A 334 21.33 12.80 -0.23
CA PHE A 334 22.22 11.65 -0.16
C PHE A 334 22.90 11.34 -1.49
N GLU A 335 24.15 10.91 -1.45
CA GLU A 335 24.84 10.34 -2.61
C GLU A 335 24.31 8.95 -2.94
N SER A 336 24.06 8.14 -1.89
CA SER A 336 23.57 6.79 -2.05
C SER A 336 22.59 6.39 -0.95
N VAL A 337 21.68 5.45 -1.29
CA VAL A 337 20.76 4.81 -0.38
C VAL A 337 21.06 3.32 -0.41
N ARG A 338 21.38 2.75 0.75
CA ARG A 338 21.67 1.33 0.92
C ARG A 338 20.55 0.68 1.71
N LEU A 339 19.89 -0.31 1.14
CA LEU A 339 18.84 -1.10 1.79
C LEU A 339 19.38 -2.48 2.10
N ARG A 340 19.63 -2.78 3.38
CA ARG A 340 20.08 -4.10 3.84
C ARG A 340 18.87 -4.99 4.09
N ILE A 341 18.91 -6.23 3.61
CA ILE A 341 17.86 -7.23 3.84
C ILE A 341 18.14 -7.90 5.17
N ILE A 342 17.39 -7.54 6.21
CA ILE A 342 17.53 -8.07 7.57
C ILE A 342 16.13 -8.49 8.07
N PRO A 343 15.76 -9.77 7.94
CA PRO A 343 14.41 -10.24 8.28
C PRO A 343 14.07 -10.08 9.77
N GLU A 344 15.02 -10.36 10.67
CA GLU A 344 14.78 -10.39 12.10
C GLU A 344 14.81 -9.00 12.74
N ALA A 345 13.71 -8.60 13.42
CA ALA A 345 13.57 -7.29 14.04
C ALA A 345 14.62 -7.03 15.13
N SER A 346 15.01 -8.05 15.90
CA SER A 346 16.06 -7.96 16.92
C SER A 346 17.43 -7.68 16.32
N VAL A 347 17.73 -8.29 15.18
CA VAL A 347 19.00 -8.05 14.46
C VAL A 347 19.01 -6.64 13.88
N ARG A 348 17.88 -6.14 13.36
CA ARG A 348 17.77 -4.75 12.93
C ARG A 348 18.04 -3.76 14.05
N LEU A 349 17.49 -4.01 15.26
CA LEU A 349 17.74 -3.13 16.41
C LEU A 349 19.23 -3.12 16.81
N LEU A 350 19.87 -4.29 16.88
CA LEU A 350 21.31 -4.36 17.15
C LEU A 350 22.14 -3.64 16.09
N SER A 351 21.74 -3.76 14.81
CA SER A 351 22.42 -3.06 13.70
C SER A 351 22.25 -1.54 13.81
N LEU A 352 21.08 -1.05 14.26
CA LEU A 352 20.86 0.38 14.52
C LEU A 352 21.73 0.89 15.67
N GLU A 353 21.80 0.16 16.78
CA GLU A 353 22.62 0.50 17.94
C GLU A 353 24.13 0.46 17.64
N ALA A 354 24.56 -0.48 16.79
CA ALA A 354 25.93 -0.56 16.29
C ALA A 354 26.28 0.58 15.30
N GLY A 355 25.28 1.18 14.67
CA GLY A 355 25.45 2.19 13.61
C GLY A 355 25.63 1.59 12.22
N ASP A 356 25.30 0.31 12.03
CA ASP A 356 25.32 -0.38 10.73
C ASP A 356 24.13 0.01 9.83
N ILE A 357 23.05 0.52 10.43
CA ILE A 357 21.92 1.14 9.77
C ILE A 357 21.57 2.48 10.45
N ASP A 358 20.98 3.39 9.71
CA ASP A 358 20.68 4.75 10.18
C ASP A 358 19.27 4.90 10.72
N GLU A 359 18.32 4.03 10.31
CA GLU A 359 16.97 4.07 10.80
C GLU A 359 16.24 2.73 10.62
N MET A 360 15.21 2.51 11.44
CA MET A 360 14.30 1.37 11.33
C MET A 360 12.94 1.66 11.97
N ASN A 361 11.93 0.92 11.53
CA ASN A 361 10.68 0.77 12.28
C ASN A 361 10.91 -0.06 13.54
N LEU A 362 10.46 0.45 14.68
CA LEU A 362 10.47 -0.26 15.96
C LEU A 362 9.14 -0.99 16.17
N GLU A 363 9.22 -2.22 16.66
CA GLU A 363 8.05 -2.91 17.19
C GLU A 363 7.65 -2.35 18.56
N PRO A 364 6.39 -2.49 19.00
CA PRO A 364 5.94 -1.96 20.28
C PRO A 364 6.78 -2.39 21.48
N GLN A 365 7.23 -3.64 21.50
CA GLN A 365 8.11 -4.15 22.53
C GLN A 365 9.50 -3.48 22.48
N GLN A 366 10.03 -3.29 21.29
CA GLN A 366 11.32 -2.58 21.11
C GLN A 366 11.19 -1.13 21.59
N TRP A 367 10.11 -0.44 21.22
CA TRP A 367 9.85 0.93 21.65
C TRP A 367 9.76 1.04 23.17
N SER A 368 9.00 0.15 23.84
CA SER A 368 8.74 0.23 25.28
C SER A 368 9.86 -0.29 26.14
N ASP A 369 10.42 -1.46 25.79
CA ASP A 369 11.23 -2.26 26.68
C ASP A 369 12.70 -2.27 26.31
N GLN A 370 13.07 -2.06 25.03
CA GLN A 370 14.43 -2.27 24.56
C GLN A 370 15.19 -0.98 24.19
N THR A 371 14.47 0.11 23.89
CA THR A 371 15.06 1.39 23.47
C THR A 371 14.93 2.50 24.52
N GLY A 372 14.80 2.13 25.81
CA GLY A 372 14.73 3.07 26.94
C GLY A 372 16.07 3.35 27.60
N GLY A 373 17.07 2.48 27.36
CA GLY A 373 18.36 2.49 28.04
C GLY A 373 19.34 3.57 27.55
N GLU A 374 20.36 3.79 28.35
CA GLU A 374 21.41 4.78 28.06
C GLU A 374 22.19 4.44 26.79
N ASP A 375 22.46 3.14 26.58
CA ASP A 375 23.24 2.65 25.42
C ASP A 375 22.55 2.98 24.09
N PHE A 376 21.23 2.83 24.00
CA PHE A 376 20.47 3.25 22.82
C PHE A 376 20.64 4.76 22.55
N TYR A 377 20.47 5.58 23.60
CA TYR A 377 20.55 7.04 23.46
C TYR A 377 21.97 7.61 23.31
N LYS A 378 23.02 6.80 23.33
CA LYS A 378 24.36 7.25 22.97
C LYS A 378 24.46 7.67 21.50
N ARG A 379 23.88 6.90 20.59
CA ARG A 379 23.95 7.12 19.13
C ARG A 379 22.59 7.35 18.47
N CYS A 380 21.53 6.84 19.07
CA CYS A 380 20.21 6.82 18.47
C CYS A 380 19.24 7.70 19.24
N THR A 381 18.16 8.03 18.61
CA THR A 381 16.94 8.56 19.22
C THR A 381 15.74 7.85 18.59
N LYS A 382 14.57 8.11 19.11
CA LYS A 382 13.33 7.54 18.57
C LYS A 382 12.24 8.60 18.51
N ALA A 383 11.34 8.46 17.54
CA ALA A 383 10.18 9.32 17.40
C ALA A 383 8.96 8.52 16.94
N ARG A 384 7.78 9.04 17.23
CA ARG A 384 6.52 8.45 16.82
C ARG A 384 5.63 9.45 16.09
N GLY A 385 4.78 8.93 15.21
CA GLY A 385 3.79 9.70 14.50
C GLY A 385 2.60 8.85 14.11
N LEU A 386 1.63 9.48 13.44
CA LEU A 386 0.50 8.75 12.89
C LEU A 386 0.94 7.88 11.72
N GLU A 387 0.23 6.77 11.56
CA GLU A 387 0.26 5.96 10.36
C GLU A 387 -1.15 5.43 10.10
N TRP A 388 -1.74 5.77 8.96
CA TRP A 388 -3.07 5.29 8.60
C TRP A 388 -2.99 3.85 8.08
N THR A 389 -2.54 2.96 8.94
CA THR A 389 -2.47 1.52 8.67
C THR A 389 -3.30 0.78 9.71
N SER A 390 -4.26 0.00 9.24
CA SER A 390 -5.10 -0.87 10.06
C SER A 390 -4.63 -2.32 9.97
N PHE A 391 -4.79 -3.06 11.06
CA PHE A 391 -4.59 -4.50 11.09
C PHE A 391 -5.86 -5.24 11.50
N SER A 392 -6.03 -6.46 10.96
CA SER A 392 -7.27 -7.21 11.11
C SER A 392 -7.07 -8.71 10.93
N PHE A 393 -7.98 -9.50 11.49
CA PHE A 393 -8.25 -10.84 10.99
C PHE A 393 -9.24 -10.74 9.83
N GLN A 394 -8.98 -11.42 8.73
CA GLN A 394 -9.69 -11.32 7.46
C GLN A 394 -10.41 -12.63 7.17
N TRP A 395 -11.71 -12.57 6.94
CA TRP A 395 -12.59 -13.74 6.83
C TRP A 395 -13.04 -13.96 5.38
N ASN A 396 -12.64 -15.06 4.75
CA ASN A 396 -13.02 -15.33 3.37
C ASN A 396 -14.51 -15.72 3.28
N ALA A 397 -15.33 -14.78 2.77
CA ALA A 397 -16.78 -14.93 2.66
C ALA A 397 -17.22 -16.04 1.65
N ASN A 398 -16.34 -16.47 0.76
CA ASN A 398 -16.60 -17.59 -0.15
C ASN A 398 -16.45 -18.98 0.54
N THR A 399 -16.20 -19.01 1.84
CA THR A 399 -16.12 -20.26 2.58
C THR A 399 -17.40 -20.53 3.33
N PRO A 400 -17.77 -21.81 3.54
CA PRO A 400 -18.96 -22.15 4.31
C PRO A 400 -18.93 -21.68 5.76
N TYR A 401 -17.73 -21.34 6.27
CA TYR A 401 -17.56 -20.82 7.63
C TYR A 401 -17.95 -19.36 7.76
N PHE A 402 -17.56 -18.52 6.78
CA PHE A 402 -17.60 -17.05 6.91
C PHE A 402 -18.52 -16.34 5.90
N SER A 403 -19.37 -17.09 5.18
CA SER A 403 -20.39 -16.51 4.29
C SER A 403 -21.44 -15.72 5.07
N ASP A 404 -21.82 -16.18 6.27
CA ASP A 404 -22.80 -15.52 7.14
C ASP A 404 -22.14 -14.38 7.94
N PRO A 405 -22.64 -13.14 7.85
CA PRO A 405 -22.10 -12.01 8.61
C PRO A 405 -22.21 -12.19 10.14
N ARG A 406 -23.21 -12.92 10.64
CA ARG A 406 -23.34 -13.19 12.09
C ARG A 406 -22.16 -13.99 12.61
N VAL A 407 -21.61 -14.90 11.83
CA VAL A 407 -20.41 -15.66 12.18
C VAL A 407 -19.20 -14.73 12.28
N ARG A 408 -19.03 -13.83 11.32
CA ARG A 408 -17.91 -12.87 11.32
C ARG A 408 -18.01 -11.91 12.50
N GLN A 409 -19.23 -11.44 12.83
CA GLN A 409 -19.49 -10.66 14.04
C GLN A 409 -19.17 -11.44 15.30
N ALA A 410 -19.55 -12.72 15.37
CA ALA A 410 -19.23 -13.59 16.51
C ALA A 410 -17.72 -13.71 16.73
N MET A 411 -16.92 -13.85 15.68
CA MET A 411 -15.45 -13.87 15.78
C MET A 411 -14.91 -12.56 16.40
N THR A 412 -15.51 -11.44 16.03
CA THR A 412 -15.13 -10.12 16.58
C THR A 412 -15.50 -9.98 18.06
N TYR A 413 -16.69 -10.41 18.47
CA TYR A 413 -17.09 -10.39 19.89
C TYR A 413 -16.35 -11.42 20.75
N ALA A 414 -15.89 -12.53 20.17
CA ALA A 414 -15.10 -13.52 20.89
C ALA A 414 -13.68 -13.05 21.20
N PHE A 415 -13.11 -12.09 20.44
CA PHE A 415 -11.73 -11.67 20.58
C PHE A 415 -11.54 -10.61 21.69
N ASP A 416 -10.50 -10.76 22.52
CA ASP A 416 -10.15 -9.80 23.56
C ASP A 416 -9.27 -8.66 23.02
N HIS A 417 -9.93 -7.61 22.52
CA HIS A 417 -9.29 -6.41 22.01
C HIS A 417 -8.54 -5.63 23.10
N ALA A 418 -9.02 -5.68 24.35
CA ALA A 418 -8.40 -4.97 25.45
C ALA A 418 -7.06 -5.60 25.83
N GLU A 419 -7.01 -6.93 25.94
CA GLU A 419 -5.76 -7.67 26.16
C GLU A 419 -4.78 -7.42 25.02
N MET A 420 -5.23 -7.53 23.76
CA MET A 420 -4.39 -7.27 22.59
C MET A 420 -3.74 -5.88 22.68
N LEU A 421 -4.53 -4.81 22.89
CA LEU A 421 -4.01 -3.44 22.96
C LEU A 421 -3.06 -3.23 24.13
N LYS A 422 -3.42 -3.76 25.31
CA LYS A 422 -2.64 -3.53 26.54
C LYS A 422 -1.37 -4.36 26.57
N VAL A 423 -1.46 -5.66 26.29
CA VAL A 423 -0.35 -6.61 26.46
C VAL A 423 0.55 -6.67 25.22
N TYR A 424 -0.04 -6.91 24.06
CA TYR A 424 0.71 -7.13 22.83
C TYR A 424 1.10 -5.82 22.13
N ARG A 425 0.22 -4.80 22.20
CA ARG A 425 0.50 -3.48 21.61
C ARG A 425 1.02 -2.47 22.64
N LYS A 426 1.22 -2.87 23.92
CA LYS A 426 1.78 -2.02 24.99
C LYS A 426 1.03 -0.70 25.22
N GLY A 427 -0.24 -0.62 24.82
CA GLY A 427 -1.04 0.61 24.88
C GLY A 427 -0.59 1.70 23.91
N LEU A 428 0.21 1.36 22.91
CA LEU A 428 0.82 2.31 21.96
C LEU A 428 -0.09 2.58 20.75
N ASP A 429 -0.93 1.63 20.38
CA ASP A 429 -1.82 1.73 19.23
C ASP A 429 -3.26 2.00 19.62
N GLN A 430 -4.08 2.42 18.66
CA GLN A 430 -5.48 2.76 18.88
C GLN A 430 -6.40 1.63 18.40
N PRO A 431 -7.57 1.41 19.04
CA PRO A 431 -8.53 0.45 18.57
C PRO A 431 -9.00 0.80 17.15
N CYS A 432 -9.08 -0.20 16.28
CA CYS A 432 -9.53 -0.03 14.91
C CYS A 432 -11.04 -0.30 14.80
N THR A 433 -11.74 0.56 14.06
CA THR A 433 -13.18 0.45 13.83
C THR A 433 -13.52 0.32 12.34
N GLY A 434 -12.55 0.27 11.46
CA GLY A 434 -12.80 0.13 10.02
C GLY A 434 -11.67 0.63 9.14
N THR A 435 -12.00 0.90 7.89
CA THR A 435 -11.02 1.20 6.84
C THR A 435 -10.40 2.60 6.95
N TYR A 436 -11.10 3.60 7.52
CA TYR A 436 -10.58 4.97 7.63
C TYR A 436 -10.19 5.30 9.07
N HIS A 437 -9.01 5.89 9.23
CA HIS A 437 -8.47 6.28 10.54
C HIS A 437 -9.28 7.43 11.16
N PRO A 438 -9.49 7.50 12.49
CA PRO A 438 -10.26 8.56 13.15
C PRO A 438 -9.78 10.01 12.89
N THR A 439 -8.51 10.20 12.54
CA THR A 439 -7.99 11.52 12.14
C THR A 439 -8.21 11.84 10.67
N SER A 440 -8.73 10.90 9.89
CA SER A 440 -9.08 11.12 8.49
C SER A 440 -10.41 11.87 8.39
N ARG A 441 -10.50 12.82 7.46
CA ARG A 441 -11.76 13.50 7.13
C ARG A 441 -12.85 12.57 6.54
N TRP A 442 -12.50 11.33 6.25
CA TRP A 442 -13.39 10.31 5.73
C TRP A 442 -13.96 9.38 6.83
N TYR A 443 -13.50 9.56 8.05
CA TYR A 443 -14.00 8.81 9.19
C TYR A 443 -15.41 9.29 9.56
N PRO A 444 -16.40 8.39 9.73
CA PRO A 444 -17.80 8.78 9.90
C PRO A 444 -18.11 9.49 11.22
N GLY A 445 -17.32 9.24 12.28
CA GLY A 445 -17.72 9.65 13.62
C GLY A 445 -19.02 8.98 14.06
N ASN A 446 -19.60 9.44 15.19
CA ASN A 446 -20.87 8.95 15.66
C ASN A 446 -22.08 9.69 15.05
N ASP A 447 -21.87 10.91 14.55
CA ASP A 447 -22.85 11.70 13.79
C ASP A 447 -22.66 11.47 12.29
N ASN A 448 -22.93 10.27 11.80
CA ASN A 448 -22.85 9.96 10.39
C ASN A 448 -24.24 9.86 9.75
N ALA A 449 -24.32 10.15 8.45
CA ALA A 449 -25.55 10.20 7.69
C ALA A 449 -26.35 8.87 7.67
N VAL A 450 -25.70 7.76 8.01
CA VAL A 450 -26.34 6.43 8.02
C VAL A 450 -26.73 5.96 9.43
N GLY A 451 -26.56 6.79 10.46
CA GLY A 451 -27.02 6.55 11.81
C GLY A 451 -26.36 5.36 12.55
N VAL A 452 -25.25 4.85 12.07
CA VAL A 452 -24.54 3.73 12.68
C VAL A 452 -23.59 4.26 13.76
N LYS A 453 -23.71 3.76 14.98
CA LYS A 453 -22.78 4.08 16.06
C LYS A 453 -21.48 3.29 15.89
N ILE A 454 -20.38 4.00 15.64
CA ILE A 454 -19.06 3.41 15.42
C ILE A 454 -18.30 3.44 16.76
N GLU A 455 -18.14 2.29 17.37
CA GLU A 455 -17.42 2.14 18.63
C GLU A 455 -16.44 0.95 18.54
N PRO A 456 -15.32 1.01 19.27
CA PRO A 456 -14.46 -0.18 19.43
C PRO A 456 -15.26 -1.34 20.04
N VAL A 457 -15.10 -2.52 19.48
CA VAL A 457 -15.78 -3.72 20.01
C VAL A 457 -15.06 -4.19 21.28
N THR A 458 -15.82 -4.52 22.30
CA THR A 458 -15.34 -5.20 23.51
C THR A 458 -15.69 -6.68 23.46
N GLN A 459 -14.88 -7.52 24.10
CA GLN A 459 -15.17 -8.95 24.17
C GLN A 459 -16.52 -9.20 24.85
N ASP A 460 -17.33 -10.05 24.21
CA ASP A 460 -18.64 -10.50 24.71
C ASP A 460 -18.87 -11.94 24.23
N LEU A 461 -18.46 -12.88 25.07
CA LEU A 461 -18.53 -14.32 24.74
C LEU A 461 -19.97 -14.83 24.67
N GLU A 462 -20.89 -14.26 25.45
CA GLU A 462 -22.31 -14.63 25.42
C GLU A 462 -22.94 -14.23 24.10
N LYS A 463 -22.72 -12.97 23.69
CA LYS A 463 -23.17 -12.48 22.38
C LYS A 463 -22.55 -13.24 21.22
N ALA A 464 -21.25 -13.56 21.29
CA ALA A 464 -20.58 -14.38 20.28
C ALA A 464 -21.22 -15.77 20.16
N GLY A 465 -21.48 -16.43 21.30
CA GLY A 465 -22.15 -17.72 21.35
C GLY A 465 -23.56 -17.66 20.73
N LYS A 466 -24.36 -16.66 21.10
CA LYS A 466 -25.70 -16.46 20.56
C LYS A 466 -25.71 -16.25 19.04
N LEU A 467 -24.80 -15.44 18.51
CA LEU A 467 -24.68 -15.22 17.07
C LEU A 467 -24.30 -16.51 16.32
N LEU A 468 -23.45 -17.34 16.93
CA LEU A 468 -23.11 -18.66 16.35
C LEU A 468 -24.31 -19.60 16.36
N ASP A 469 -25.09 -19.64 17.45
CA ASP A 469 -26.32 -20.44 17.55
C ASP A 469 -27.34 -20.01 16.49
N GLU A 470 -27.58 -18.71 16.33
CA GLU A 470 -28.46 -18.12 15.34
C GLU A 470 -27.99 -18.40 13.89
N ALA A 471 -26.70 -18.54 13.68
CA ALA A 471 -26.11 -18.94 12.40
C ALA A 471 -26.14 -20.47 12.17
N GLY A 472 -26.65 -21.25 13.14
CA GLY A 472 -26.79 -22.70 13.07
C GLY A 472 -25.53 -23.49 13.42
N TRP A 473 -24.52 -22.84 14.03
CA TRP A 473 -23.34 -23.48 14.56
C TRP A 473 -23.57 -23.83 16.04
N VAL A 474 -23.80 -25.09 16.35
CA VAL A 474 -24.11 -25.57 17.72
C VAL A 474 -23.25 -26.81 18.01
N ASP A 475 -22.89 -27.02 19.27
CA ASP A 475 -22.25 -28.27 19.72
C ASP A 475 -23.32 -29.36 19.84
N THR A 476 -23.42 -30.23 18.85
CA THR A 476 -24.49 -31.23 18.80
C THR A 476 -24.06 -32.62 19.33
N ASP A 477 -22.75 -32.86 19.46
CA ASP A 477 -22.21 -34.14 19.95
C ASP A 477 -21.54 -34.02 21.33
N GLY A 478 -21.46 -32.82 21.90
CA GLY A 478 -20.96 -32.58 23.26
C GLY A 478 -19.43 -32.60 23.37
N ASP A 479 -18.70 -32.48 22.25
CA ASP A 479 -17.23 -32.52 22.26
C ASP A 479 -16.60 -31.18 22.66
N GLY A 480 -17.43 -30.16 22.90
CA GLY A 480 -17.04 -28.81 23.27
C GLY A 480 -16.66 -27.93 22.09
N TYR A 481 -16.92 -28.37 20.86
CA TYR A 481 -16.80 -27.61 19.63
C TYR A 481 -18.13 -27.56 18.89
N ARG A 482 -18.35 -26.46 18.22
CA ARG A 482 -19.54 -26.26 17.40
C ARG A 482 -19.43 -26.98 16.07
N ASP A 483 -20.55 -27.49 15.59
CA ASP A 483 -20.68 -28.11 14.29
C ASP A 483 -21.93 -27.63 13.55
N LYS A 484 -21.98 -27.85 12.25
CA LYS A 484 -23.11 -27.53 11.38
C LYS A 484 -23.18 -28.50 10.22
N GLU A 485 -24.38 -28.81 9.78
CA GLU A 485 -24.58 -29.58 8.55
C GLU A 485 -24.36 -28.64 7.34
N ILE A 486 -23.41 -29.02 6.48
CA ILE A 486 -23.06 -28.28 5.24
C ILE A 486 -22.97 -29.33 4.12
N ASP A 487 -23.76 -29.17 3.05
CA ASP A 487 -23.83 -30.07 1.90
C ASP A 487 -24.10 -31.52 2.33
N GLY A 488 -25.03 -31.71 3.29
CA GLY A 488 -25.41 -33.02 3.81
C GLY A 488 -24.34 -33.72 4.66
N LYS A 489 -23.30 -33.00 5.07
CA LYS A 489 -22.24 -33.52 5.95
C LYS A 489 -22.10 -32.64 7.18
N ARG A 490 -22.02 -33.27 8.34
CA ARG A 490 -21.68 -32.58 9.58
C ARG A 490 -20.23 -32.13 9.52
N ARG A 491 -20.01 -30.86 9.72
CA ARG A 491 -18.68 -30.23 9.74
C ARG A 491 -18.47 -29.53 11.06
N LYS A 492 -17.39 -29.87 11.73
CA LYS A 492 -16.90 -29.16 12.89
C LYS A 492 -16.47 -27.74 12.51
N PHE A 493 -16.70 -26.76 13.37
CA PHE A 493 -16.19 -25.41 13.16
C PHE A 493 -14.69 -25.38 13.46
N GLU A 494 -13.93 -25.83 12.48
CA GLU A 494 -12.48 -25.85 12.54
C GLU A 494 -11.91 -25.23 11.26
N PHE A 495 -11.02 -24.26 11.41
CA PHE A 495 -10.39 -23.59 10.29
C PHE A 495 -8.93 -23.24 10.56
N THR A 496 -8.21 -22.89 9.48
CA THR A 496 -6.84 -22.41 9.55
C THR A 496 -6.77 -20.93 9.21
N ILE A 497 -6.10 -20.13 10.08
CA ILE A 497 -5.70 -18.76 9.79
C ILE A 497 -4.27 -18.75 9.30
N ILE A 498 -4.04 -18.19 8.10
CA ILE A 498 -2.70 -18.00 7.55
C ILE A 498 -2.14 -16.61 7.97
N VAL A 499 -0.86 -16.57 8.27
CA VAL A 499 -0.20 -15.37 8.79
C VAL A 499 1.25 -15.34 8.32
N ARG A 500 1.78 -14.13 8.07
CA ARG A 500 3.22 -13.97 7.78
C ARG A 500 4.06 -14.46 8.97
N SER A 501 5.17 -15.15 8.69
CA SER A 501 6.15 -15.62 9.67
C SER A 501 6.86 -14.44 10.35
N ALA A 502 6.14 -13.81 11.30
CA ALA A 502 6.64 -12.74 12.16
C ALA A 502 6.04 -12.97 13.56
N LYS A 503 6.90 -13.03 14.59
CA LYS A 503 6.50 -13.40 15.95
C LYS A 503 5.31 -12.60 16.47
N GLU A 504 5.35 -11.29 16.33
CA GLU A 504 4.28 -10.38 16.77
C GLU A 504 2.91 -10.76 16.17
N ARG A 505 2.87 -11.13 14.88
CA ARG A 505 1.63 -11.50 14.18
C ARG A 505 1.15 -12.88 14.57
N ILE A 506 2.08 -13.82 14.75
CA ILE A 506 1.78 -15.18 15.22
C ILE A 506 1.19 -15.12 16.62
N ASP A 507 1.77 -14.34 17.52
CA ASP A 507 1.29 -14.17 18.90
C ASP A 507 -0.17 -13.68 18.93
N LEU A 508 -0.56 -12.74 18.06
CA LEU A 508 -1.95 -12.27 17.96
C LEU A 508 -2.90 -13.35 17.40
N CYS A 509 -2.44 -14.18 16.46
CA CYS A 509 -3.23 -15.32 15.99
C CYS A 509 -3.38 -16.41 17.05
N GLU A 510 -2.38 -16.63 17.90
CA GLU A 510 -2.49 -17.57 19.04
C GLU A 510 -3.44 -17.03 20.12
N LEU A 511 -3.47 -15.70 20.35
CA LEU A 511 -4.50 -15.08 21.20
C LEU A 511 -5.91 -15.31 20.63
N LEU A 512 -6.09 -15.09 19.31
CA LEU A 512 -7.37 -15.39 18.64
C LEU A 512 -7.79 -16.86 18.86
N LYS A 513 -6.88 -17.80 18.63
CA LYS A 513 -7.12 -19.23 18.83
C LYS A 513 -7.58 -19.54 20.25
N GLN A 514 -6.93 -18.95 21.28
CA GLN A 514 -7.31 -19.12 22.67
C GLN A 514 -8.72 -18.56 22.95
N ASN A 515 -9.03 -17.38 22.42
CA ASN A 515 -10.33 -16.74 22.63
C ASN A 515 -11.47 -17.51 21.93
N LEU A 516 -11.24 -17.96 20.68
CA LEU A 516 -12.24 -18.71 19.91
C LEU A 516 -12.59 -20.07 20.56
N ARG A 517 -11.64 -20.69 21.24
CA ARG A 517 -11.88 -21.92 22.00
C ARG A 517 -12.96 -21.74 23.05
N LEU A 518 -13.08 -20.55 23.65
CA LEU A 518 -14.08 -20.24 24.70
C LEU A 518 -15.52 -20.25 24.16
N VAL A 519 -15.69 -20.10 22.85
CA VAL A 519 -16.99 -20.16 22.20
C VAL A 519 -17.16 -21.40 21.31
N GLY A 520 -16.32 -22.44 21.52
CA GLY A 520 -16.43 -23.72 20.84
C GLY A 520 -15.97 -23.71 19.36
N VAL A 521 -15.04 -22.83 18.99
CA VAL A 521 -14.49 -22.76 17.65
C VAL A 521 -13.00 -23.14 17.67
N ALA A 522 -12.61 -24.06 16.79
CA ALA A 522 -11.22 -24.50 16.62
C ALA A 522 -10.52 -23.63 15.54
N CYS A 523 -9.37 -23.08 15.91
CA CYS A 523 -8.53 -22.29 15.01
C CYS A 523 -7.10 -22.82 15.01
N ASN A 524 -6.56 -23.09 13.82
CA ASN A 524 -5.17 -23.51 13.61
C ASN A 524 -4.38 -22.34 13.03
N VAL A 525 -3.23 -22.01 13.63
CA VAL A 525 -2.35 -20.93 13.14
C VAL A 525 -1.30 -21.52 12.21
N LYS A 526 -1.22 -20.98 10.98
CA LYS A 526 -0.24 -21.42 9.97
C LYS A 526 0.62 -20.25 9.52
N PRO A 527 1.84 -20.12 10.06
CA PRO A 527 2.81 -19.16 9.56
C PRO A 527 3.27 -19.52 8.14
N LEU A 528 3.40 -18.49 7.30
CA LEU A 528 3.86 -18.61 5.92
C LEU A 528 4.91 -17.54 5.63
N GLU A 529 5.77 -17.83 4.68
CA GLU A 529 6.67 -16.86 4.07
C GLU A 529 5.84 -15.82 3.29
N SER A 530 6.35 -14.58 3.17
CA SER A 530 5.60 -13.44 2.62
C SER A 530 5.06 -13.67 1.21
N ALA A 531 5.87 -14.18 0.30
CA ALA A 531 5.47 -14.41 -1.09
C ALA A 531 4.38 -15.48 -1.18
N THR A 532 4.54 -16.59 -0.45
CA THR A 532 3.53 -17.67 -0.38
C THR A 532 2.21 -17.18 0.22
N LEU A 533 2.27 -16.33 1.27
CA LEU A 533 1.07 -15.76 1.85
C LEU A 533 0.34 -14.88 0.82
N GLN A 534 1.08 -14.01 0.14
CA GLN A 534 0.55 -13.09 -0.85
C GLN A 534 -0.09 -13.84 -2.03
N ASP A 535 0.59 -14.86 -2.56
CA ASP A 535 0.04 -15.72 -3.61
C ASP A 535 -1.29 -16.36 -3.20
N LYS A 536 -1.34 -16.97 -2.00
CA LYS A 536 -2.60 -17.55 -1.49
C LYS A 536 -3.71 -16.51 -1.33
N MET A 537 -3.39 -15.29 -0.93
CA MET A 537 -4.38 -14.21 -0.80
C MET A 537 -4.90 -13.75 -2.17
N PHE A 538 -4.03 -13.53 -3.14
CA PHE A 538 -4.44 -13.16 -4.51
C PHE A 538 -5.28 -14.24 -5.18
N ASN A 539 -4.92 -15.51 -4.98
CA ASN A 539 -5.68 -16.65 -5.52
C ASN A 539 -6.87 -17.05 -4.63
N LYS A 540 -7.14 -16.30 -3.53
CA LYS A 540 -8.24 -16.57 -2.58
C LYS A 540 -8.21 -17.98 -1.98
N GLN A 541 -7.02 -18.61 -1.88
CA GLN A 541 -6.79 -19.97 -1.40
C GLN A 541 -6.54 -19.99 0.13
N PHE A 542 -7.47 -19.43 0.87
CA PHE A 542 -7.42 -19.41 2.33
C PHE A 542 -8.84 -19.33 2.92
N VAL A 543 -8.96 -19.69 4.20
CA VAL A 543 -10.22 -19.57 4.97
C VAL A 543 -10.19 -18.30 5.80
N ALA A 544 -9.11 -18.06 6.52
CA ALA A 544 -8.87 -16.85 7.28
C ALA A 544 -7.40 -16.40 7.14
N ALA A 545 -7.14 -15.10 7.23
CA ALA A 545 -5.80 -14.55 7.18
C ALA A 545 -5.62 -13.42 8.21
N PHE A 546 -4.37 -13.19 8.66
CA PHE A 546 -4.00 -11.96 9.36
C PHE A 546 -3.34 -11.02 8.36
N GLY A 547 -3.86 -9.80 8.26
CA GLY A 547 -3.36 -8.80 7.33
C GLY A 547 -3.54 -7.37 7.82
N GLY A 548 -3.12 -6.43 7.01
CA GLY A 548 -3.30 -5.01 7.26
C GLY A 548 -3.30 -4.20 5.98
N TRP A 549 -3.90 -3.02 6.02
CA TRP A 549 -4.00 -2.11 4.90
C TRP A 549 -3.60 -0.70 5.29
N GLY A 550 -2.77 -0.08 4.47
CA GLY A 550 -2.57 1.37 4.52
C GLY A 550 -3.71 2.09 3.80
N THR A 551 -4.21 3.17 4.37
CA THR A 551 -5.21 4.02 3.71
C THR A 551 -4.54 4.87 2.63
N GLY A 552 -5.09 4.87 1.42
CA GLY A 552 -4.68 5.74 0.32
C GLY A 552 -4.85 7.23 0.64
N ALA A 553 -4.24 8.10 -0.15
CA ALA A 553 -4.43 9.54 -0.04
C ALA A 553 -5.88 9.96 -0.37
N ASP A 554 -6.48 9.28 -1.33
CA ASP A 554 -7.90 9.38 -1.64
C ASP A 554 -8.65 8.13 -1.14
N PRO A 555 -9.84 8.27 -0.55
CA PRO A 555 -10.61 7.15 0.00
C PRO A 555 -11.10 6.18 -1.06
N ASP A 556 -11.25 6.64 -2.31
CA ASP A 556 -11.71 5.82 -3.43
C ASP A 556 -10.73 4.68 -3.77
N THR A 557 -9.44 4.84 -3.44
CA THR A 557 -8.46 3.76 -3.59
C THR A 557 -8.82 2.50 -2.80
N SER A 558 -9.69 2.59 -1.79
CA SER A 558 -10.18 1.45 -1.02
C SER A 558 -11.25 0.63 -1.76
N ASP A 559 -11.79 1.11 -2.89
CA ASP A 559 -12.66 0.32 -3.77
C ASP A 559 -11.97 -0.97 -4.23
N ASN A 560 -10.69 -0.91 -4.53
CA ASN A 560 -9.90 -2.09 -4.89
C ASN A 560 -9.91 -3.20 -3.81
N ILE A 561 -10.21 -2.84 -2.54
CA ILE A 561 -10.27 -3.78 -1.41
C ILE A 561 -11.71 -4.21 -1.13
N TRP A 562 -12.68 -3.31 -1.29
CA TRP A 562 -14.06 -3.50 -0.83
C TRP A 562 -15.08 -3.66 -1.95
N GLY A 563 -14.77 -3.19 -3.15
CA GLY A 563 -15.63 -3.36 -4.33
C GLY A 563 -15.77 -4.84 -4.69
N THR A 564 -16.96 -5.22 -5.13
CA THR A 564 -17.26 -6.59 -5.56
C THR A 564 -16.34 -6.97 -6.71
N GLU A 565 -15.74 -8.19 -6.65
CA GLU A 565 -14.83 -8.76 -7.64
C GLU A 565 -13.51 -8.00 -7.87
N GLN A 566 -13.21 -6.98 -7.08
CA GLN A 566 -11.92 -6.29 -7.16
C GLN A 566 -10.75 -7.19 -6.76
N GLN A 567 -9.59 -6.97 -7.38
CA GLN A 567 -8.44 -7.87 -7.26
C GLN A 567 -7.91 -7.99 -5.82
N ARG A 568 -7.90 -6.90 -5.05
CA ARG A 568 -7.45 -6.88 -3.65
C ARG A 568 -8.56 -7.19 -2.66
N ASN A 569 -9.77 -7.45 -3.15
CA ASN A 569 -10.85 -8.01 -2.34
C ASN A 569 -10.59 -9.49 -2.07
N PHE A 570 -9.58 -9.77 -1.26
CA PHE A 570 -9.09 -11.12 -0.98
C PHE A 570 -10.15 -11.98 -0.28
N VAL A 571 -11.00 -11.36 0.53
CA VAL A 571 -12.04 -12.05 1.31
C VAL A 571 -13.34 -12.25 0.55
N SER A 572 -13.39 -11.89 -0.72
CA SER A 572 -14.58 -12.03 -1.56
C SER A 572 -15.84 -11.40 -0.94
N TYR A 573 -15.66 -10.30 -0.23
CA TYR A 573 -16.77 -9.51 0.28
C TYR A 573 -17.56 -8.91 -0.89
N ALA A 574 -18.89 -9.01 -0.85
CA ALA A 574 -19.75 -8.45 -1.87
C ALA A 574 -20.93 -7.74 -1.19
N ASN A 575 -21.10 -6.46 -1.48
CA ASN A 575 -22.22 -5.68 -1.00
C ASN A 575 -22.58 -4.61 -2.03
N PRO A 576 -23.72 -4.75 -2.73
CA PRO A 576 -24.14 -3.81 -3.78
C PRO A 576 -24.29 -2.35 -3.30
N MET A 577 -24.53 -2.13 -2.02
CA MET A 577 -24.60 -0.77 -1.46
C MET A 577 -23.21 -0.13 -1.38
N VAL A 578 -22.19 -0.92 -1.02
CA VAL A 578 -20.81 -0.46 -0.98
C VAL A 578 -20.33 -0.11 -2.38
N ASP A 579 -20.65 -0.95 -3.38
CA ASP A 579 -20.32 -0.68 -4.79
C ASP A 579 -20.97 0.62 -5.28
N GLU A 580 -22.26 0.81 -4.99
CA GLU A 580 -22.99 2.02 -5.39
C GLU A 580 -22.45 3.28 -4.70
N LEU A 581 -22.08 3.18 -3.40
CA LEU A 581 -21.51 4.31 -2.67
C LEU A 581 -20.12 4.71 -3.18
N PHE A 582 -19.31 3.77 -3.63
CA PHE A 582 -18.06 4.07 -4.33
C PHE A 582 -18.33 4.81 -5.64
N GLU A 583 -19.29 4.32 -6.45
CA GLU A 583 -19.69 4.98 -7.69
C GLU A 583 -20.16 6.42 -7.44
N GLU A 584 -21.05 6.63 -6.46
CA GLU A 584 -21.53 7.97 -6.10
C GLU A 584 -20.42 8.86 -5.52
N GLY A 585 -19.51 8.31 -4.72
CA GLY A 585 -18.36 9.02 -4.16
C GLY A 585 -17.41 9.58 -5.23
N ARG A 586 -17.30 8.93 -6.37
CA ARG A 586 -16.51 9.41 -7.54
C ARG A 586 -17.13 10.59 -8.23
N LYS A 587 -18.46 10.67 -8.30
CA LYS A 587 -19.19 11.70 -9.06
C LYS A 587 -19.01 13.10 -8.44
N LEU A 588 -19.11 14.13 -9.26
CA LEU A 588 -19.31 15.49 -8.76
C LEU A 588 -20.66 15.60 -8.04
N LYS A 589 -20.76 16.41 -6.98
CA LYS A 589 -22.00 16.51 -6.14
C LYS A 589 -23.25 16.69 -6.98
N LYS A 590 -23.21 17.53 -8.03
CA LYS A 590 -24.36 17.80 -8.93
C LYS A 590 -24.83 16.59 -9.73
N HIS A 591 -24.04 15.54 -9.84
CA HIS A 591 -24.34 14.32 -10.61
C HIS A 591 -24.64 13.11 -9.71
N ARG A 592 -24.54 13.24 -8.38
CA ARG A 592 -24.90 12.18 -7.45
C ARG A 592 -26.41 12.00 -7.38
N LYS A 593 -26.82 10.78 -7.07
CA LYS A 593 -28.19 10.46 -6.70
C LYS A 593 -28.55 11.11 -5.35
N GLU A 594 -29.81 11.36 -5.13
CA GLU A 594 -30.33 11.68 -3.79
C GLU A 594 -30.28 10.42 -2.92
N TRP A 595 -30.17 10.57 -1.60
CA TRP A 595 -30.11 9.44 -0.68
C TRP A 595 -31.23 8.41 -0.91
N LYS A 596 -32.48 8.87 -1.13
CA LYS A 596 -33.65 8.00 -1.39
C LYS A 596 -33.55 7.16 -2.66
N GLU A 597 -32.68 7.53 -3.60
CA GLU A 597 -32.48 6.84 -4.87
C GLU A 597 -31.40 5.73 -4.79
N LEU A 598 -30.65 5.70 -3.68
CA LEU A 598 -29.61 4.70 -3.48
C LEU A 598 -30.20 3.35 -3.07
N LYS A 599 -29.55 2.25 -3.44
CA LYS A 599 -30.00 0.89 -3.12
C LYS A 599 -30.15 0.62 -1.62
N ILE A 600 -29.34 1.28 -0.79
CA ILE A 600 -29.42 1.21 0.68
C ILE A 600 -30.80 1.60 1.21
N TRP A 601 -31.52 2.43 0.49
CA TRP A 601 -32.84 2.93 0.86
C TRP A 601 -33.96 1.97 0.46
N GLN A 602 -33.70 1.06 -0.50
CA GLN A 602 -34.68 0.15 -1.07
C GLN A 602 -34.67 -1.23 -0.43
N ASP A 603 -33.60 -1.60 0.28
CA ASP A 603 -33.46 -2.89 0.93
C ASP A 603 -34.13 -2.85 2.32
N PRO A 604 -35.22 -3.63 2.55
CA PRO A 604 -35.91 -3.66 3.82
C PRO A 604 -35.04 -4.18 4.98
N ASP A 605 -34.09 -5.09 4.72
CA ASP A 605 -33.21 -5.64 5.74
C ASP A 605 -32.12 -4.65 6.15
N THR A 606 -31.74 -3.73 5.27
CA THR A 606 -30.75 -2.71 5.54
C THR A 606 -31.34 -1.43 6.12
N ARG A 607 -32.65 -1.18 6.01
CA ARG A 607 -33.32 -0.04 6.66
C ARG A 607 -33.18 -0.02 8.15
N GLU A 608 -33.17 -1.17 8.79
CA GLU A 608 -32.94 -1.28 10.23
C GLU A 608 -31.53 -0.85 10.66
N TYR A 609 -30.57 -0.90 9.74
CA TYR A 609 -29.16 -0.60 9.98
C TYR A 609 -28.75 0.81 9.56
N LEU A 610 -29.37 1.33 8.52
CA LEU A 610 -29.05 2.64 7.97
C LEU A 610 -30.25 3.55 8.16
N ASN A 611 -30.35 4.13 9.34
CA ASN A 611 -31.40 5.03 9.73
C ASN A 611 -31.11 6.43 9.17
N ILE A 612 -31.20 6.58 7.84
CA ILE A 612 -31.04 7.87 7.18
C ILE A 612 -32.23 8.75 7.59
N ASP A 613 -31.96 9.92 8.16
CA ASP A 613 -32.97 10.91 8.50
C ASP A 613 -33.84 11.23 7.27
N GLU A 614 -35.14 11.15 7.40
CA GLU A 614 -36.08 11.46 6.33
C GLU A 614 -35.88 12.87 5.73
N ASN A 615 -35.36 13.80 6.52
CA ASN A 615 -34.99 15.14 6.07
C ASN A 615 -33.79 15.13 5.10
N LEU A 616 -32.88 14.17 5.24
CA LEU A 616 -31.73 13.99 4.34
C LEU A 616 -32.08 13.20 3.07
N ALA A 617 -33.20 12.48 3.06
CA ALA A 617 -33.58 11.59 1.97
C ALA A 617 -33.58 12.25 0.57
N GLN A 618 -33.91 13.52 0.50
CA GLN A 618 -33.94 14.32 -0.73
C GLN A 618 -32.63 15.06 -1.00
N GLU A 619 -31.65 14.99 -0.09
CA GLU A 619 -30.35 15.58 -0.30
C GLU A 619 -29.42 14.63 -1.06
N ARG A 620 -28.47 15.22 -1.79
CA ARG A 620 -27.38 14.49 -2.43
C ARG A 620 -26.23 14.36 -1.46
N PRO A 621 -25.76 13.13 -1.17
CA PRO A 621 -24.64 12.95 -0.25
C PRO A 621 -23.43 13.77 -0.68
N THR A 622 -22.67 14.26 0.27
CA THR A 622 -21.32 14.75 -0.01
C THR A 622 -20.42 13.55 -0.31
N ARG A 623 -19.24 13.79 -0.85
CA ARG A 623 -18.26 12.73 -1.04
C ARG A 623 -17.85 12.08 0.29
N GLY A 624 -17.73 12.90 1.35
CA GLY A 624 -17.48 12.43 2.71
C GLY A 624 -18.55 11.49 3.23
N ASP A 625 -19.82 11.80 2.98
CA ASP A 625 -20.94 10.97 3.43
C ASP A 625 -20.94 9.59 2.76
N CYS A 626 -20.60 9.50 1.47
CA CYS A 626 -20.49 8.22 0.77
C CYS A 626 -19.45 7.30 1.44
N TYR A 627 -18.24 7.82 1.69
CA TYR A 627 -17.17 7.02 2.32
C TYR A 627 -17.42 6.76 3.82
N ALA A 628 -18.06 7.68 4.52
CA ALA A 628 -18.50 7.45 5.89
C ALA A 628 -19.53 6.31 5.94
N ALA A 629 -20.48 6.27 5.01
CA ALA A 629 -21.45 5.18 4.89
C ALA A 629 -20.77 3.84 4.59
N ILE A 630 -19.81 3.82 3.66
CA ILE A 630 -19.01 2.61 3.38
C ILE A 630 -18.35 2.09 4.66
N HIS A 631 -17.66 2.96 5.42
CA HIS A 631 -17.04 2.57 6.68
C HIS A 631 -18.04 1.98 7.67
N ALA A 632 -19.22 2.59 7.82
CA ALA A 632 -20.26 2.13 8.71
C ALA A 632 -20.82 0.75 8.30
N ILE A 633 -21.04 0.53 7.01
CA ILE A 633 -21.48 -0.77 6.49
C ILE A 633 -20.42 -1.85 6.75
N LEU A 634 -19.15 -1.55 6.49
CA LEU A 634 -18.05 -2.49 6.75
C LEU A 634 -17.90 -2.79 8.24
N TRP A 635 -18.10 -1.79 9.11
CA TRP A 635 -18.11 -2.00 10.56
C TRP A 635 -19.27 -2.92 10.98
N ARG A 636 -20.44 -2.80 10.41
CA ARG A 636 -21.59 -3.67 10.66
C ARG A 636 -21.35 -5.11 10.15
N ASP A 637 -20.93 -5.26 8.91
CA ASP A 637 -20.83 -6.56 8.23
C ASP A 637 -19.61 -7.38 8.65
N GLN A 638 -18.64 -6.74 9.29
CA GLN A 638 -17.41 -7.34 9.81
C GLN A 638 -16.73 -8.30 8.83
N PRO A 639 -16.47 -7.90 7.56
CA PRO A 639 -15.65 -8.73 6.65
C PRO A 639 -14.26 -8.99 7.25
N TYR A 640 -13.85 -8.10 8.13
CA TYR A 640 -12.67 -8.21 8.97
C TYR A 640 -13.07 -8.06 10.44
N THR A 641 -12.37 -8.76 11.34
CA THR A 641 -12.29 -8.35 12.74
C THR A 641 -11.22 -7.27 12.83
N TRP A 642 -11.65 -6.04 13.03
CA TRP A 642 -10.78 -4.87 13.11
C TRP A 642 -10.03 -4.87 14.45
N LEU A 643 -8.69 -4.75 14.41
CA LEU A 643 -7.85 -4.88 15.60
C LEU A 643 -7.33 -3.53 16.08
N TYR A 644 -6.40 -2.95 15.37
CA TYR A 644 -5.78 -1.70 15.76
C TYR A 644 -5.36 -0.87 14.54
N TYR A 645 -5.36 0.46 14.74
CA TYR A 645 -4.61 1.39 13.89
C TYR A 645 -3.20 1.51 14.46
N ARG A 646 -2.21 1.22 13.64
CA ARG A 646 -0.81 1.31 14.02
C ARG A 646 -0.36 2.77 14.08
N ASN A 647 0.40 3.15 15.11
CA ASN A 647 1.25 4.31 15.03
C ASN A 647 2.63 3.95 14.46
N ALA A 648 3.27 4.88 13.77
CA ALA A 648 4.62 4.71 13.30
C ALA A 648 5.60 4.95 14.46
N TYR A 649 6.43 3.97 14.75
CA TYR A 649 7.49 4.03 15.75
C TYR A 649 8.82 3.85 15.08
N HIS A 650 9.69 4.85 15.11
CA HIS A 650 10.98 4.81 14.44
C HIS A 650 12.12 5.08 15.40
N GLY A 651 13.15 4.25 15.31
CA GLY A 651 14.48 4.49 15.88
C GLY A 651 15.41 4.97 14.77
N PHE A 652 16.20 5.99 15.02
CA PHE A 652 17.14 6.51 14.03
C PHE A 652 18.39 7.11 14.67
N ASN A 653 19.48 7.11 13.91
CA ASN A 653 20.76 7.67 14.31
C ASN A 653 20.60 9.17 14.55
N LYS A 654 21.19 9.70 15.64
CA LYS A 654 21.15 11.11 16.02
C LYS A 654 21.72 12.05 14.97
N ARG A 655 22.54 11.57 14.04
CA ARG A 655 23.04 12.37 12.92
C ARG A 655 22.00 12.60 11.81
N LEU A 656 20.94 11.75 11.74
CA LEU A 656 19.88 11.90 10.73
C LEU A 656 18.99 13.09 11.05
N ARG A 657 18.63 13.85 10.04
CA ARG A 657 17.77 15.04 10.08
C ARG A 657 16.65 14.93 9.06
N GLY A 658 15.66 15.84 9.18
CA GLY A 658 14.55 15.93 8.22
C GLY A 658 13.46 14.88 8.44
N TYR A 659 13.42 14.23 9.60
CA TYR A 659 12.50 13.17 9.92
C TYR A 659 11.10 13.74 10.24
N ASN A 660 10.14 13.57 9.32
CA ASN A 660 8.78 14.09 9.44
C ASN A 660 7.75 12.99 9.32
N PHE A 661 6.67 13.11 10.11
CA PHE A 661 5.51 12.23 10.02
C PHE A 661 4.33 12.98 9.40
N SER A 662 3.83 12.45 8.28
CA SER A 662 2.49 12.80 7.78
C SER A 662 1.44 11.94 8.50
N PRO A 663 0.15 12.24 8.35
CA PRO A 663 -0.90 11.30 8.81
C PRO A 663 -0.80 9.89 8.22
N ARG A 664 -0.03 9.69 7.13
CA ARG A 664 0.23 8.39 6.49
C ARG A 664 1.64 7.85 6.76
N GLY A 665 2.28 8.25 7.85
CA GLY A 665 3.64 7.83 8.20
C GLY A 665 4.73 8.78 7.73
N VAL A 666 5.99 8.32 7.78
CA VAL A 666 7.16 9.17 7.53
C VAL A 666 7.24 9.65 6.09
N PHE A 667 6.99 8.77 5.13
CA PHE A 667 7.24 9.05 3.70
C PHE A 667 5.94 9.15 2.88
N GLY A 668 4.80 9.30 3.52
CA GLY A 668 3.50 9.24 2.87
C GLY A 668 3.04 10.52 2.14
N TYR A 669 3.92 11.52 1.93
CA TYR A 669 3.62 12.79 1.25
C TYR A 669 4.88 13.34 0.57
N GLY A 670 4.74 14.31 -0.33
CA GLY A 670 5.89 15.04 -0.84
C GLY A 670 6.45 16.04 0.19
N PRO A 671 7.77 16.10 0.43
CA PRO A 671 8.86 15.42 -0.29
C PRO A 671 9.21 14.00 0.19
N GLY A 672 8.56 13.49 1.26
CA GLY A 672 8.82 12.17 1.78
C GLY A 672 10.29 11.93 2.14
N PHE A 673 10.89 10.89 1.57
CA PHE A 673 12.32 10.57 1.75
C PHE A 673 13.24 11.75 1.37
N GLY A 674 12.85 12.58 0.41
CA GLY A 674 13.62 13.75 -0.02
C GLY A 674 13.83 14.81 1.06
N SER A 675 13.14 14.72 2.20
CA SER A 675 13.40 15.60 3.36
C SER A 675 14.54 15.14 4.26
N LEU A 676 14.97 13.90 4.18
CA LEU A 676 16.03 13.36 5.01
C LEU A 676 17.40 13.85 4.56
N TRP A 677 18.26 14.17 5.51
CA TRP A 677 19.61 14.65 5.27
C TRP A 677 20.55 14.37 6.45
N MET A 678 21.84 14.48 6.22
CA MET A 678 22.87 14.43 7.26
C MET A 678 23.67 15.74 7.27
N PRO A 679 24.04 16.25 8.48
CA PRO A 679 24.88 17.43 8.57
C PRO A 679 26.31 17.13 8.11
N ALA A 680 26.92 18.15 7.48
CA ALA A 680 28.37 18.15 7.23
C ALA A 680 29.13 18.13 8.57
N GLU A 681 30.19 17.33 8.65
CA GLU A 681 31.13 17.41 9.77
C GLU A 681 31.96 18.70 9.62
N HIS A 682 31.87 19.59 10.60
CA HIS A 682 32.64 20.84 10.67
C HIS A 682 33.88 20.68 11.56
#